data_b89a99571d8cc84a6b88c44d5f7ee15a
#
_entry.id   b89a99571d8cc84a6b88c44d5f7ee15a
#
_cell.length_a   1.000
_cell.length_b   1.000
_cell.length_c   1.000
_cell.angle_alpha   90.00
_cell.angle_beta   90.00
_cell.angle_gamma   90.00
#
_symmetry.space_group_name_H-M   'P 1'
#
loop_
_entity.id
_entity.type
_entity.pdbx_description
1 polymer ?
#
loop_
_entity_poly.entity_id
_entity_poly.type
_entity_poly.pdbx_seq_one_letter_code
_entity_poly.pdbx_strand_id
1 'polypeptide(L)'
;MPLLTCEFRAEGVREWHVTSDGVERRLNTDYEPALLVAGDNLDALRDRLQTDPKVTNTCYEEWFTSLGSEAKSTVLRVGLEWATEVRTLAHEIRRLYEIEQFHPGAFRLFNVDLAPQFRYCVETGTSPVPERDLRVLNLSIPETALRDQDVTALTVDGSRLGDSPAAVLGALDERVRTVDPDVLCCSTARIVPFCHDQASEHGLDDFRLGRADGYEKLAGASTYESYGQVGHSPARYRVPGRAVVDETNSFLLDESGIPGLLDLVERSWRPLQETAWGSIGTILTAIQVRKALQRDVLIPWNKWEPEQFKTVATIHEADRGGFTFAPDVGMHEDVVQIDFGSLYPNIMCEYNISPETVCCDCHDTEDVPGIGYSICDQDGFIPDVLRPIIDDRAAIKSEIASTSDSERREALQARSDALKWILVSCFGYQGYRNAKFGRIECHEAINAYAREILLDAKETLEAGGWRVVHGIVDSLWVQPVDGEAQTQIPELCERISERESIPLELEDRYDWICFVPLSDSEAGALTKYFGRVAGAEELVTKGIEAVQRSTPSFVEALQRDLIWTLDREQAPEAVCERLYRGIQTLEAGNVDPQDLLIRKRVSKAVEDYDQRTQTVAALQRAKEQGLPRHPGQDVEYVVVDDDRRSKERVQLAHESLSEYDTEFYRTLALRAGESVLRPLGWDQTDYRRYLRGTTTLSLEGFQ
;
A
#
# COMPACT_ATOMS: atom_id res chain seq x y z
N MET A 1 0.18 0.19 -31.27
CA MET A 1 0.12 -1.18 -30.75
C MET A 1 0.56 -1.19 -29.32
N PRO A 2 -0.15 -1.87 -28.43
CA PRO A 2 0.14 -1.86 -26.99
C PRO A 2 1.43 -2.61 -26.63
N LEU A 3 2.30 -1.96 -25.87
CA LEU A 3 3.56 -2.52 -25.41
C LEU A 3 3.36 -3.35 -24.12
N LEU A 4 3.63 -4.65 -24.16
CA LEU A 4 3.66 -5.48 -22.96
C LEU A 4 4.96 -5.24 -22.16
N THR A 5 6.08 -5.33 -22.83
CA THR A 5 7.44 -5.15 -22.27
C THR A 5 8.43 -4.76 -23.38
N CYS A 6 9.55 -4.16 -22.99
CA CYS A 6 10.65 -3.91 -23.91
C CYS A 6 12.01 -4.20 -23.28
N GLU A 7 13.00 -4.46 -24.13
CA GLU A 7 14.37 -4.77 -23.76
C GLU A 7 15.32 -3.79 -24.47
N PHE A 8 16.18 -3.14 -23.71
CA PHE A 8 17.20 -2.26 -24.25
C PHE A 8 18.42 -3.09 -24.66
N ARG A 9 18.74 -3.13 -25.96
CA ARG A 9 19.81 -3.94 -26.57
C ARG A 9 20.75 -3.04 -27.37
N ALA A 10 21.95 -3.54 -27.67
CA ALA A 10 22.93 -2.79 -28.45
C ALA A 10 22.40 -2.37 -29.84
N GLU A 11 21.52 -3.17 -30.42
CA GLU A 11 20.91 -2.90 -31.72
C GLU A 11 19.67 -1.99 -31.68
N GLY A 12 19.20 -1.58 -30.47
CA GLY A 12 17.99 -0.78 -30.27
C GLY A 12 17.08 -1.34 -29.20
N VAL A 13 15.85 -0.86 -29.13
CA VAL A 13 14.83 -1.31 -28.18
C VAL A 13 14.01 -2.43 -28.84
N ARG A 14 14.09 -3.64 -28.27
CA ARG A 14 13.25 -4.76 -28.67
C ARG A 14 11.91 -4.67 -27.97
N GLU A 15 10.87 -4.47 -28.71
CA GLU A 15 9.50 -4.31 -28.25
C GLU A 15 8.71 -5.60 -28.39
N TRP A 16 7.81 -5.88 -27.42
CA TRP A 16 6.83 -6.93 -27.46
C TRP A 16 5.44 -6.35 -27.28
N HIS A 17 4.64 -6.45 -28.34
CA HIS A 17 3.31 -5.85 -28.40
C HIS A 17 2.23 -6.92 -28.31
N VAL A 18 1.24 -6.69 -27.43
CA VAL A 18 0.04 -7.55 -27.35
C VAL A 18 -1.02 -7.01 -28.29
N THR A 19 -1.37 -7.79 -29.28
CA THR A 19 -2.41 -7.48 -30.27
C THR A 19 -3.57 -8.45 -30.16
N SER A 20 -4.69 -8.17 -30.84
CA SER A 20 -5.81 -9.10 -30.95
C SER A 20 -5.41 -10.49 -31.45
N ASP A 21 -4.43 -10.55 -32.35
CA ASP A 21 -4.02 -11.79 -33.05
C ASP A 21 -2.88 -12.54 -32.33
N GLY A 22 -2.27 -11.94 -31.31
CA GLY A 22 -1.16 -12.55 -30.58
C GLY A 22 -0.14 -11.55 -30.06
N VAL A 23 1.14 -11.95 -30.07
CA VAL A 23 2.23 -11.06 -29.64
C VAL A 23 3.20 -10.84 -30.78
N GLU A 24 3.42 -9.60 -31.12
CA GLU A 24 4.39 -9.17 -32.15
C GLU A 24 5.68 -8.67 -31.51
N ARG A 25 6.80 -9.03 -32.11
CA ARG A 25 8.14 -8.50 -31.78
C ARG A 25 8.55 -7.47 -32.80
N ARG A 26 8.99 -6.31 -32.31
CA ARG A 26 9.56 -5.23 -33.15
C ARG A 26 10.93 -4.79 -32.63
N LEU A 27 11.68 -4.11 -33.44
CA LEU A 27 12.94 -3.46 -33.07
C LEU A 27 12.85 -1.98 -33.42
N ASN A 28 12.96 -1.12 -32.41
CA ASN A 28 13.04 0.33 -32.58
C ASN A 28 14.52 0.73 -32.46
N THR A 29 15.12 1.14 -33.59
CA THR A 29 16.51 1.56 -33.67
C THR A 29 16.69 3.08 -33.50
N ASP A 30 15.60 3.85 -33.50
CA ASP A 30 15.60 5.30 -33.55
C ASP A 30 15.35 5.96 -32.18
N TYR A 31 15.14 5.14 -31.13
CA TYR A 31 14.88 5.65 -29.79
C TYR A 31 16.14 6.23 -29.17
N GLU A 32 16.03 7.48 -28.76
CA GLU A 32 17.08 8.25 -28.09
C GLU A 32 16.53 8.77 -26.74
N PRO A 33 16.87 8.14 -25.60
CA PRO A 33 16.48 8.64 -24.29
C PRO A 33 17.12 10.01 -24.01
N ALA A 34 16.41 10.91 -23.35
CA ALA A 34 16.92 12.24 -23.10
C ALA A 34 16.69 12.73 -21.67
N LEU A 35 17.56 13.62 -21.20
CA LEU A 35 17.29 14.53 -20.10
C LEU A 35 17.22 15.96 -20.60
N LEU A 36 16.57 16.85 -19.84
CA LEU A 36 16.47 18.25 -20.17
C LEU A 36 17.12 19.11 -19.09
N VAL A 37 17.73 20.21 -19.50
CA VAL A 37 18.46 21.12 -18.61
C VAL A 37 17.96 22.54 -18.83
N ALA A 38 17.55 23.21 -17.75
CA ALA A 38 17.30 24.64 -17.71
C ALA A 38 18.38 25.34 -16.88
N GLY A 39 18.72 26.55 -17.20
CA GLY A 39 19.68 27.34 -16.44
C GLY A 39 20.34 28.42 -17.28
N ASP A 40 21.27 29.13 -16.65
CA ASP A 40 22.08 30.12 -17.29
C ASP A 40 23.25 29.47 -18.05
N ASN A 41 23.73 30.05 -19.13
CA ASN A 41 24.87 29.51 -19.90
C ASN A 41 24.67 28.12 -20.54
N LEU A 42 23.48 27.84 -21.06
CA LEU A 42 23.20 26.56 -21.75
C LEU A 42 24.11 26.31 -22.96
N ASP A 43 24.59 27.36 -23.64
CA ASP A 43 25.54 27.22 -24.76
C ASP A 43 26.89 26.63 -24.31
N ALA A 44 27.44 27.09 -23.20
CA ALA A 44 28.69 26.55 -22.65
C ALA A 44 28.52 25.08 -22.21
N LEU A 45 27.36 24.74 -21.62
CA LEU A 45 27.05 23.34 -21.24
C LEU A 45 26.91 22.47 -22.51
N ARG A 46 26.21 22.96 -23.55
CA ARG A 46 26.03 22.24 -24.80
C ARG A 46 27.40 21.92 -25.45
N ASP A 47 28.26 22.95 -25.59
CA ASP A 47 29.59 22.79 -26.22
C ASP A 47 30.43 21.74 -25.50
N ARG A 48 30.34 21.67 -24.17
CA ARG A 48 30.99 20.67 -23.38
C ARG A 48 30.38 19.27 -23.60
N LEU A 49 29.06 19.15 -23.54
CA LEU A 49 28.35 17.86 -23.64
C LEU A 49 28.49 17.24 -25.04
N GLN A 50 28.64 18.05 -26.08
CA GLN A 50 28.91 17.56 -27.46
C GLN A 50 30.23 16.78 -27.57
N THR A 51 31.14 16.92 -26.62
CA THR A 51 32.40 16.15 -26.58
C THR A 51 32.29 14.87 -25.72
N ASP A 52 31.19 14.65 -25.02
CA ASP A 52 30.96 13.46 -24.20
C ASP A 52 30.52 12.29 -25.11
N PRO A 53 31.19 11.12 -25.05
CA PRO A 53 30.86 10.00 -25.92
C PRO A 53 29.49 9.36 -25.64
N LYS A 54 28.88 9.64 -24.50
CA LYS A 54 27.53 9.17 -24.14
C LYS A 54 26.41 9.99 -24.79
N VAL A 55 26.73 11.22 -25.24
CA VAL A 55 25.77 12.15 -25.79
C VAL A 55 25.68 11.98 -27.32
N THR A 56 24.50 11.64 -27.79
CA THR A 56 24.22 11.41 -29.20
C THR A 56 23.80 12.70 -29.90
N ASN A 57 23.00 13.53 -29.25
CA ASN A 57 22.49 14.78 -29.83
C ASN A 57 22.19 15.81 -28.73
N THR A 58 22.24 17.11 -29.14
CA THR A 58 21.81 18.22 -28.28
C THR A 58 21.00 19.22 -29.10
N CYS A 59 19.84 19.64 -28.62
CA CYS A 59 19.01 20.66 -29.23
C CYS A 59 18.29 21.52 -28.18
N TYR A 60 17.81 22.68 -28.60
CA TYR A 60 16.98 23.52 -27.75
C TYR A 60 15.51 23.24 -27.99
N GLU A 61 14.74 23.19 -26.88
CA GLU A 61 13.29 23.01 -26.88
C GLU A 61 12.63 24.05 -25.96
N GLU A 62 11.32 24.27 -26.14
CA GLU A 62 10.53 25.19 -25.30
C GLU A 62 9.56 24.42 -24.41
N TRP A 63 9.74 24.53 -23.09
CA TRP A 63 8.95 23.82 -22.09
C TRP A 63 8.60 24.69 -20.89
N PHE A 64 7.49 24.38 -20.21
CA PHE A 64 7.24 24.89 -18.87
C PHE A 64 8.14 24.15 -17.88
N THR A 65 8.90 24.89 -17.07
CA THR A 65 9.85 24.32 -16.10
C THR A 65 9.24 24.06 -14.70
N SER A 66 8.01 24.51 -14.47
CA SER A 66 7.19 24.22 -13.29
C SER A 66 5.71 24.34 -13.62
N LEU A 67 4.84 23.84 -12.74
CA LEU A 67 3.39 23.96 -12.89
C LEU A 67 2.92 25.42 -12.89
N GLY A 68 3.56 26.28 -12.10
CA GLY A 68 3.23 27.71 -12.01
C GLY A 68 3.95 28.61 -13.03
N SER A 69 4.62 28.04 -14.04
CA SER A 69 5.29 28.86 -15.06
C SER A 69 4.27 29.51 -15.99
N GLU A 70 4.31 30.85 -16.09
CA GLU A 70 3.43 31.61 -17.02
C GLU A 70 3.81 31.47 -18.48
N ALA A 71 5.08 31.19 -18.79
CA ALA A 71 5.61 31.04 -20.12
C ALA A 71 6.60 29.86 -20.22
N LYS A 72 6.72 29.30 -21.41
CA LYS A 72 7.75 28.31 -21.73
C LYS A 72 9.13 28.94 -21.66
N SER A 73 10.11 28.17 -21.22
CA SER A 73 11.52 28.53 -21.17
C SER A 73 12.29 27.67 -22.16
N THR A 74 13.34 28.25 -22.76
CA THR A 74 14.29 27.51 -23.57
C THR A 74 15.10 26.55 -22.68
N VAL A 75 15.10 25.28 -22.99
CA VAL A 75 15.85 24.23 -22.31
C VAL A 75 16.74 23.48 -23.27
N LEU A 76 17.85 22.95 -22.78
CA LEU A 76 18.74 22.08 -23.54
C LEU A 76 18.29 20.64 -23.41
N ARG A 77 17.82 20.02 -24.48
CA ARG A 77 17.60 18.57 -24.58
C ARG A 77 18.95 17.90 -24.89
N VAL A 78 19.28 16.88 -24.10
CA VAL A 78 20.50 16.09 -24.22
C VAL A 78 20.10 14.64 -24.48
N GLY A 79 20.27 14.18 -25.70
CA GLY A 79 20.02 12.80 -26.13
C GLY A 79 21.20 11.91 -25.77
N LEU A 80 20.91 10.67 -25.37
CA LEU A 80 21.89 9.67 -24.97
C LEU A 80 21.69 8.34 -25.72
N GLU A 81 22.72 7.54 -25.77
CA GLU A 81 22.65 6.21 -26.37
C GLU A 81 21.84 5.24 -25.50
N TRP A 82 21.97 5.34 -24.14
CA TRP A 82 21.35 4.42 -23.20
C TRP A 82 20.52 5.12 -22.13
N ALA A 83 19.32 4.61 -21.87
CA ALA A 83 18.46 5.11 -20.80
C ALA A 83 19.11 4.98 -19.40
N THR A 84 20.00 4.02 -19.20
CA THR A 84 20.76 3.83 -17.96
C THR A 84 21.80 4.93 -17.71
N GLU A 85 22.24 5.63 -18.74
CA GLU A 85 23.22 6.72 -18.64
C GLU A 85 22.60 8.05 -18.24
N VAL A 86 21.28 8.23 -18.42
CA VAL A 86 20.56 9.47 -18.10
C VAL A 86 20.87 9.94 -16.68
N ARG A 87 20.77 9.04 -15.70
CA ARG A 87 21.03 9.38 -14.30
C ARG A 87 22.50 9.64 -14.02
N THR A 88 23.39 8.93 -14.68
CA THR A 88 24.84 9.10 -14.56
C THR A 88 25.25 10.47 -15.08
N LEU A 89 24.82 10.82 -16.28
CA LEU A 89 25.11 12.14 -16.87
C LEU A 89 24.46 13.27 -16.03
N ALA A 90 23.27 13.08 -15.51
CA ALA A 90 22.63 14.05 -14.62
C ALA A 90 23.49 14.34 -13.36
N HIS A 91 24.07 13.32 -12.77
CA HIS A 91 25.00 13.48 -11.64
C HIS A 91 26.31 14.19 -12.06
N GLU A 92 26.83 13.91 -13.25
CA GLU A 92 28.01 14.57 -13.80
C GLU A 92 27.74 16.06 -14.03
N ILE A 93 26.62 16.42 -14.68
CA ILE A 93 26.23 17.82 -14.88
C ILE A 93 26.06 18.54 -13.55
N ARG A 94 25.44 17.90 -12.56
CA ARG A 94 25.23 18.49 -11.24
C ARG A 94 26.54 18.80 -10.50
N ARG A 95 27.65 18.07 -10.82
CA ARG A 95 28.96 18.27 -10.20
C ARG A 95 29.83 19.27 -10.95
N LEU A 96 29.40 19.82 -12.08
CA LEU A 96 30.21 20.75 -12.84
C LEU A 96 30.58 22.03 -12.07
N TYR A 97 29.76 22.43 -11.07
CA TYR A 97 30.13 23.55 -10.21
C TYR A 97 31.35 23.26 -9.33
N GLU A 98 31.64 21.99 -9.01
CA GLU A 98 32.81 21.61 -8.21
C GLU A 98 34.12 21.68 -9.00
N ILE A 99 34.03 21.56 -10.32
CA ILE A 99 35.17 21.38 -11.22
C ILE A 99 35.42 22.64 -12.05
N GLU A 100 34.37 23.36 -12.43
CA GLU A 100 34.43 24.49 -13.34
C GLU A 100 33.55 25.64 -12.83
N GLN A 101 33.90 26.79 -12.87
CA GLN A 101 33.35 28.10 -12.51
C GLN A 101 31.79 28.31 -12.56
N PHE A 102 31.00 27.22 -12.52
CA PHE A 102 29.56 27.29 -12.38
C PHE A 102 29.19 27.38 -10.89
N HIS A 103 28.21 28.21 -10.54
CA HIS A 103 27.72 28.25 -9.16
C HIS A 103 26.80 27.06 -8.85
N PRO A 104 26.66 26.63 -7.59
CA PRO A 104 25.67 25.62 -7.20
C PRO A 104 24.26 26.02 -7.64
N GLY A 105 23.55 25.12 -8.32
CA GLY A 105 22.20 25.40 -8.83
C GLY A 105 22.15 26.10 -10.18
N ALA A 106 23.31 26.32 -10.86
CA ALA A 106 23.35 26.90 -12.21
C ALA A 106 22.46 26.13 -13.21
N PHE A 107 22.32 24.82 -13.01
CA PHE A 107 21.54 23.96 -13.88
C PHE A 107 20.45 23.21 -13.08
N ARG A 108 19.22 23.29 -13.57
CA ARG A 108 18.08 22.46 -13.13
C ARG A 108 17.88 21.34 -14.13
N LEU A 109 17.77 20.11 -13.62
CA LEU A 109 17.69 18.89 -14.43
C LEU A 109 16.29 18.30 -14.36
N PHE A 110 15.80 17.83 -15.49
CA PHE A 110 14.45 17.32 -15.66
C PHE A 110 14.41 15.97 -16.36
N ASN A 111 13.34 15.22 -16.17
CA ASN A 111 13.08 13.91 -16.77
C ASN A 111 14.17 12.88 -16.50
N VAL A 112 14.85 12.93 -15.33
CA VAL A 112 16.00 12.07 -15.00
C VAL A 112 15.59 10.71 -14.45
N ASP A 113 14.73 10.64 -13.44
CA ASP A 113 14.42 9.39 -12.71
C ASP A 113 13.11 8.74 -13.19
N LEU A 114 12.95 8.60 -14.47
CA LEU A 114 11.88 7.79 -15.02
C LEU A 114 12.35 6.34 -15.15
N ALA A 115 11.52 5.38 -14.72
CA ALA A 115 11.83 3.96 -14.90
C ALA A 115 11.96 3.64 -16.41
N PRO A 116 12.87 2.74 -16.81
CA PRO A 116 13.25 2.62 -18.22
C PRO A 116 12.11 2.34 -19.18
N GLN A 117 11.21 1.39 -18.86
CA GLN A 117 10.11 1.07 -19.77
C GLN A 117 9.01 2.15 -19.73
N PHE A 118 8.74 2.73 -18.54
CA PHE A 118 7.83 3.87 -18.41
C PHE A 118 8.34 5.08 -19.20
N ARG A 119 9.63 5.40 -19.07
CA ARG A 119 10.28 6.43 -19.89
C ARG A 119 10.04 6.20 -21.39
N TYR A 120 10.30 4.97 -21.83
CA TYR A 120 10.09 4.59 -23.21
C TYR A 120 8.65 4.86 -23.66
N CYS A 121 7.66 4.43 -22.88
CA CYS A 121 6.25 4.65 -23.21
C CYS A 121 5.90 6.14 -23.34
N VAL A 122 6.32 6.99 -22.39
CA VAL A 122 5.94 8.41 -22.39
C VAL A 122 6.72 9.23 -23.40
N GLU A 123 7.99 8.90 -23.68
CA GLU A 123 8.83 9.61 -24.67
C GLU A 123 8.47 9.22 -26.12
N THR A 124 8.05 7.99 -26.36
CA THR A 124 7.67 7.54 -27.72
C THR A 124 6.17 7.64 -28.00
N GLY A 125 5.35 7.87 -26.99
CA GLY A 125 3.89 7.82 -27.12
C GLY A 125 3.34 6.39 -27.28
N THR A 126 4.13 5.35 -26.93
CA THR A 126 3.72 3.94 -27.06
C THR A 126 2.87 3.52 -25.87
N SER A 127 1.60 3.21 -26.09
CA SER A 127 0.67 2.78 -25.05
C SER A 127 1.03 1.39 -24.51
N PRO A 128 1.08 1.17 -23.17
CA PRO A 128 1.22 -0.14 -22.57
C PRO A 128 -0.13 -0.85 -22.29
N VAL A 129 -1.26 -0.27 -22.73
CA VAL A 129 -2.60 -0.79 -22.43
C VAL A 129 -2.95 -1.93 -23.40
N PRO A 130 -3.13 -3.17 -22.95
CA PRO A 130 -3.38 -4.30 -23.85
C PRO A 130 -4.75 -4.17 -24.54
N GLU A 131 -4.84 -4.64 -25.79
CA GLU A 131 -6.09 -4.66 -26.58
C GLU A 131 -6.97 -5.89 -26.33
N ARG A 132 -6.49 -6.85 -25.55
CA ARG A 132 -7.18 -8.07 -25.16
C ARG A 132 -6.83 -8.49 -23.76
N ASP A 133 -7.57 -9.41 -23.21
CA ASP A 133 -7.25 -10.03 -21.92
C ASP A 133 -5.88 -10.74 -22.01
N LEU A 134 -5.09 -10.57 -20.96
CA LEU A 134 -3.77 -11.17 -20.86
C LEU A 134 -3.88 -12.62 -20.40
N ARG A 135 -3.13 -13.50 -21.04
CA ARG A 135 -2.98 -14.89 -20.62
C ARG A 135 -2.00 -14.95 -19.46
N VAL A 136 -2.48 -15.39 -18.29
CA VAL A 136 -1.70 -15.51 -17.06
C VAL A 136 -1.35 -16.96 -16.82
N LEU A 137 -0.12 -17.23 -16.39
CA LEU A 137 0.33 -18.53 -15.91
C LEU A 137 0.90 -18.37 -14.50
N ASN A 138 0.34 -19.09 -13.53
CA ASN A 138 0.75 -19.02 -12.14
C ASN A 138 1.80 -20.08 -11.84
N LEU A 139 2.95 -19.65 -11.31
CA LEU A 139 4.08 -20.51 -10.93
C LEU A 139 4.29 -20.41 -9.43
N SER A 140 4.21 -21.53 -8.72
CA SER A 140 4.40 -21.54 -7.27
C SER A 140 5.35 -22.64 -6.83
N ILE A 141 6.24 -22.29 -5.87
CA ILE A 141 7.19 -23.23 -5.26
C ILE A 141 7.38 -22.87 -3.78
N PRO A 142 7.37 -23.85 -2.86
CA PRO A 142 7.70 -23.60 -1.46
C PRO A 142 9.14 -23.11 -1.29
N GLU A 143 9.36 -22.19 -0.36
CA GLU A 143 10.69 -21.63 -0.09
C GLU A 143 11.69 -22.71 0.38
N THR A 144 11.23 -23.71 1.10
CA THR A 144 12.02 -24.88 1.51
C THR A 144 12.50 -25.67 0.29
N ALA A 145 11.66 -25.85 -0.71
CA ALA A 145 12.03 -26.54 -1.96
C ALA A 145 13.08 -25.74 -2.77
N LEU A 146 12.95 -24.40 -2.80
CA LEU A 146 14.00 -23.54 -3.40
C LEU A 146 15.34 -23.69 -2.67
N ARG A 147 15.34 -23.75 -1.34
CA ARG A 147 16.54 -24.00 -0.52
C ARG A 147 17.16 -25.36 -0.83
N ASP A 148 16.32 -26.39 -0.89
CA ASP A 148 16.75 -27.77 -1.06
C ASP A 148 17.02 -28.12 -2.54
N GLN A 149 16.89 -27.16 -3.44
CA GLN A 149 17.06 -27.31 -4.89
C GLN A 149 16.10 -28.36 -5.49
N ASP A 150 14.90 -28.48 -4.91
CA ASP A 150 13.88 -29.47 -5.33
C ASP A 150 12.86 -28.82 -6.28
N VAL A 151 13.12 -28.90 -7.58
CA VAL A 151 12.20 -28.40 -8.61
C VAL A 151 10.93 -29.25 -8.76
N THR A 152 10.88 -30.48 -8.20
CA THR A 152 9.70 -31.34 -8.28
C THR A 152 8.52 -30.84 -7.47
N ALA A 153 8.79 -29.91 -6.52
CA ALA A 153 7.76 -29.20 -5.76
C ALA A 153 7.11 -28.03 -6.53
N LEU A 154 7.61 -27.67 -7.72
CA LEU A 154 7.04 -26.61 -8.54
C LEU A 154 5.63 -26.99 -9.01
N THR A 155 4.70 -26.07 -8.89
CA THR A 155 3.34 -26.18 -9.40
C THR A 155 3.06 -25.11 -10.45
N VAL A 156 2.20 -25.44 -11.41
CA VAL A 156 1.67 -24.53 -12.42
C VAL A 156 0.15 -24.55 -12.30
N ASP A 157 -0.47 -23.37 -12.13
CA ASP A 157 -1.90 -23.24 -11.85
C ASP A 157 -2.38 -24.22 -10.76
N GLY A 158 -1.59 -24.36 -9.68
CA GLY A 158 -1.86 -25.25 -8.54
C GLY A 158 -1.61 -26.74 -8.80
N SER A 159 -1.21 -27.15 -10.00
CA SER A 159 -1.01 -28.56 -10.38
C SER A 159 0.49 -28.91 -10.45
N ARG A 160 0.86 -30.09 -9.95
CA ARG A 160 2.21 -30.63 -10.11
C ARG A 160 2.42 -31.11 -11.56
N LEU A 161 3.64 -30.95 -12.08
CA LEU A 161 3.97 -31.25 -13.46
C LEU A 161 4.62 -32.64 -13.66
N GLY A 162 5.21 -33.24 -12.64
CA GLY A 162 5.90 -34.54 -12.73
C GLY A 162 6.64 -34.94 -11.46
N ASP A 163 7.30 -36.09 -11.48
CA ASP A 163 7.97 -36.70 -10.33
C ASP A 163 9.51 -36.65 -10.42
N SER A 164 10.06 -36.05 -11.48
CA SER A 164 11.51 -35.87 -11.63
C SER A 164 11.84 -34.51 -12.18
N PRO A 165 13.03 -33.96 -11.86
CA PRO A 165 13.43 -32.61 -12.31
C PRO A 165 13.30 -32.42 -13.83
N ALA A 166 13.81 -33.32 -14.62
CA ALA A 166 13.74 -33.25 -16.10
C ALA A 166 12.29 -33.30 -16.61
N ALA A 167 11.42 -34.11 -15.97
CA ALA A 167 10.02 -34.22 -16.37
C ALA A 167 9.26 -32.91 -16.03
N VAL A 168 9.51 -32.36 -14.85
CA VAL A 168 8.88 -31.09 -14.43
C VAL A 168 9.28 -29.92 -15.33
N LEU A 169 10.58 -29.80 -15.61
CA LEU A 169 11.09 -28.71 -16.45
C LEU A 169 10.65 -28.86 -17.91
N GLY A 170 10.65 -30.10 -18.45
CA GLY A 170 10.13 -30.38 -19.78
C GLY A 170 8.64 -30.07 -19.92
N ALA A 171 7.83 -30.47 -18.94
CA ALA A 171 6.40 -30.14 -18.89
C ALA A 171 6.13 -28.65 -18.72
N LEU A 172 6.96 -27.94 -17.93
CA LEU A 172 6.88 -26.49 -17.79
C LEU A 172 7.17 -25.79 -19.14
N ASP A 173 8.27 -26.16 -19.82
CA ASP A 173 8.62 -25.60 -21.14
C ASP A 173 7.50 -25.84 -22.16
N GLU A 174 6.95 -27.05 -22.22
CA GLU A 174 5.81 -27.39 -23.07
C GLU A 174 4.57 -26.56 -22.73
N ARG A 175 4.26 -26.43 -21.43
CA ARG A 175 3.10 -25.61 -20.96
C ARG A 175 3.27 -24.15 -21.35
N VAL A 176 4.45 -23.56 -21.13
CA VAL A 176 4.77 -22.17 -21.48
C VAL A 176 4.68 -21.96 -23.02
N ARG A 177 5.11 -22.92 -23.83
CA ARG A 177 5.00 -22.83 -25.29
C ARG A 177 3.56 -22.96 -25.78
N THR A 178 2.78 -23.85 -25.15
CA THR A 178 1.40 -24.17 -25.57
C THR A 178 0.44 -23.05 -25.18
N VAL A 179 0.51 -22.56 -23.95
CA VAL A 179 -0.35 -21.47 -23.44
C VAL A 179 0.11 -20.14 -24.01
N ASP A 180 1.39 -19.98 -24.25
CA ASP A 180 2.04 -18.72 -24.62
C ASP A 180 1.59 -17.56 -23.72
N PRO A 181 1.80 -17.62 -22.37
CA PRO A 181 1.31 -16.63 -21.45
C PRO A 181 1.94 -15.25 -21.71
N ASP A 182 1.18 -14.21 -21.44
CA ASP A 182 1.67 -12.81 -21.46
C ASP A 182 2.29 -12.45 -20.11
N VAL A 183 1.77 -13.04 -19.04
CA VAL A 183 2.18 -12.81 -17.66
C VAL A 183 2.58 -14.12 -16.99
N LEU A 184 3.73 -14.12 -16.33
CA LEU A 184 4.14 -15.14 -15.37
C LEU A 184 3.92 -14.56 -13.97
N CYS A 185 2.89 -15.04 -13.27
CA CYS A 185 2.63 -14.70 -11.89
C CYS A 185 3.35 -15.72 -11.01
N CYS A 186 4.31 -15.28 -10.24
CA CYS A 186 5.23 -16.15 -9.51
C CYS A 186 5.04 -15.96 -8.00
N SER A 187 4.91 -17.03 -7.23
CA SER A 187 4.96 -16.97 -5.75
C SER A 187 6.26 -16.30 -5.27
N THR A 188 7.31 -16.33 -6.08
CA THR A 188 8.51 -15.50 -5.97
C THR A 188 9.23 -15.45 -7.32
N ALA A 189 9.73 -14.28 -7.71
CA ALA A 189 10.49 -14.14 -8.97
C ALA A 189 11.80 -14.94 -8.98
N ARG A 190 12.26 -15.48 -7.85
CA ARG A 190 13.39 -16.43 -7.76
C ARG A 190 13.15 -17.71 -8.54
N ILE A 191 11.91 -18.06 -8.86
CA ILE A 191 11.56 -19.19 -9.76
C ILE A 191 12.27 -19.04 -11.11
N VAL A 192 12.42 -17.82 -11.62
CA VAL A 192 13.02 -17.58 -12.95
C VAL A 192 14.47 -18.08 -13.02
N PRO A 193 15.44 -17.56 -12.24
CA PRO A 193 16.80 -18.11 -12.25
C PRO A 193 16.83 -19.58 -11.83
N PHE A 194 16.05 -19.98 -10.83
CA PHE A 194 16.02 -21.35 -10.33
C PHE A 194 15.68 -22.38 -11.43
N CYS A 195 14.63 -22.15 -12.21
CA CYS A 195 14.26 -23.06 -13.30
C CYS A 195 15.33 -23.11 -14.41
N HIS A 196 15.96 -21.97 -14.73
CA HIS A 196 17.05 -21.95 -15.72
C HIS A 196 18.30 -22.68 -15.23
N ASP A 197 18.68 -22.53 -13.96
CA ASP A 197 19.82 -23.23 -13.36
C ASP A 197 19.57 -24.74 -13.34
N GLN A 198 18.39 -25.17 -12.88
CA GLN A 198 17.99 -26.56 -12.85
C GLN A 198 17.90 -27.17 -14.27
N ALA A 199 17.40 -26.43 -15.25
CA ALA A 199 17.36 -26.89 -16.64
C ALA A 199 18.79 -27.11 -17.18
N SER A 200 19.72 -26.23 -16.91
CA SER A 200 21.12 -26.38 -17.29
C SER A 200 21.76 -27.60 -16.62
N GLU A 201 21.54 -27.85 -15.33
CA GLU A 201 22.03 -29.01 -14.58
C GLU A 201 21.52 -30.32 -15.14
N HIS A 202 20.28 -30.34 -15.70
CA HIS A 202 19.66 -31.52 -16.27
C HIS A 202 19.80 -31.63 -17.80
N GLY A 203 20.60 -30.75 -18.42
CA GLY A 203 20.93 -30.83 -19.87
C GLY A 203 19.78 -30.43 -20.79
N LEU A 204 18.88 -29.54 -20.33
CA LEU A 204 17.77 -29.00 -21.10
C LEU A 204 18.18 -27.66 -21.72
N ASP A 205 19.06 -27.66 -22.69
CA ASP A 205 19.67 -26.46 -23.28
C ASP A 205 18.65 -25.53 -23.99
N ASP A 206 17.54 -26.08 -24.47
CA ASP A 206 16.47 -25.32 -25.14
C ASP A 206 15.36 -24.81 -24.19
N PHE A 207 15.52 -24.99 -22.86
CA PHE A 207 14.55 -24.55 -21.86
C PHE A 207 14.41 -23.04 -21.85
N ARG A 208 13.16 -22.55 -21.83
CA ARG A 208 12.88 -21.12 -21.76
C ARG A 208 11.52 -20.84 -21.11
N LEU A 209 11.50 -19.80 -20.31
CA LEU A 209 10.29 -19.19 -19.76
C LEU A 209 9.79 -18.01 -20.63
N GLY A 210 10.65 -17.48 -21.51
CA GLY A 210 10.36 -16.35 -22.38
C GLY A 210 9.94 -16.72 -23.79
N ARG A 211 9.60 -15.68 -24.58
CA ARG A 211 9.42 -15.78 -26.04
C ARG A 211 10.74 -15.76 -26.81
N ALA A 212 11.83 -15.49 -26.08
CA ALA A 212 13.22 -15.66 -26.52
C ALA A 212 14.04 -16.24 -25.37
N ASP A 213 15.28 -16.63 -25.66
CA ASP A 213 16.13 -17.36 -24.73
C ASP A 213 16.60 -16.47 -23.56
N GLY A 214 16.80 -17.11 -22.42
CA GLY A 214 17.40 -16.53 -21.22
C GLY A 214 16.49 -15.66 -20.37
N TYR A 215 17.11 -15.01 -19.41
CA TYR A 215 16.49 -14.05 -18.50
C TYR A 215 17.51 -12.96 -18.14
N GLU A 216 17.04 -11.87 -17.55
CA GLU A 216 17.88 -10.76 -17.08
C GLU A 216 17.53 -10.40 -15.64
N LYS A 217 18.57 -10.20 -14.81
CA LYS A 217 18.41 -9.65 -13.45
C LYS A 217 18.38 -8.13 -13.53
N LEU A 218 17.23 -7.54 -13.25
CA LEU A 218 17.03 -6.08 -13.30
C LEU A 218 17.52 -5.36 -12.05
N ALA A 219 17.37 -5.99 -10.87
CA ALA A 219 17.83 -5.43 -9.61
C ALA A 219 18.15 -6.55 -8.61
N GLY A 220 19.08 -6.29 -7.70
CA GLY A 220 19.31 -7.12 -6.52
C GLY A 220 18.24 -6.90 -5.46
N ALA A 221 18.18 -7.81 -4.46
CA ALA A 221 17.36 -7.59 -3.29
C ALA A 221 17.88 -6.38 -2.48
N SER A 222 16.97 -5.61 -1.89
CA SER A 222 17.29 -4.44 -1.08
C SER A 222 16.29 -4.25 0.05
N THR A 223 16.73 -3.57 1.10
CA THR A 223 15.86 -3.13 2.19
C THR A 223 15.69 -1.62 2.09
N TYR A 224 14.50 -1.13 2.37
CA TYR A 224 14.18 0.30 2.36
C TYR A 224 13.37 0.67 3.59
N GLU A 225 13.40 1.95 3.95
CA GLU A 225 12.58 2.51 5.02
C GLU A 225 11.59 3.52 4.42
N SER A 226 10.32 3.40 4.83
CA SER A 226 9.26 4.31 4.41
C SER A 226 8.31 4.54 5.58
N TYR A 227 8.07 5.80 5.93
CA TYR A 227 7.22 6.20 7.06
C TYR A 227 7.55 5.47 8.38
N GLY A 228 8.86 5.31 8.67
CA GLY A 228 9.34 4.61 9.87
C GLY A 228 9.15 3.10 9.86
N GLN A 229 8.67 2.52 8.76
CA GLN A 229 8.57 1.08 8.58
C GLN A 229 9.62 0.55 7.61
N VAL A 230 10.18 -0.60 7.95
CA VAL A 230 11.17 -1.28 7.11
C VAL A 230 10.46 -2.21 6.14
N GLY A 231 10.76 -2.05 4.84
CA GLY A 231 10.30 -2.89 3.76
C GLY A 231 11.45 -3.67 3.10
N HIS A 232 11.11 -4.78 2.47
CA HIS A 232 12.03 -5.60 1.68
C HIS A 232 11.57 -5.61 0.22
N SER A 233 12.49 -5.35 -0.70
CA SER A 233 12.28 -5.52 -2.14
C SER A 233 13.14 -6.71 -2.60
N PRO A 234 12.55 -7.84 -3.02
CA PRO A 234 13.32 -8.97 -3.53
C PRO A 234 14.00 -8.64 -4.86
N ALA A 235 14.93 -9.50 -5.27
CA ALA A 235 15.58 -9.37 -6.57
C ALA A 235 14.54 -9.46 -7.70
N ARG A 236 14.72 -8.63 -8.73
CA ARG A 236 13.79 -8.51 -9.85
C ARG A 236 14.39 -9.10 -11.10
N TYR A 237 13.59 -9.86 -11.82
CA TYR A 237 14.00 -10.54 -13.05
C TYR A 237 13.07 -10.19 -14.20
N ARG A 238 13.60 -10.22 -15.39
CA ARG A 238 12.87 -10.08 -16.65
C ARG A 238 13.05 -11.32 -17.49
N VAL A 239 11.96 -11.77 -18.11
CA VAL A 239 11.92 -12.83 -19.08
C VAL A 239 11.53 -12.22 -20.43
N PRO A 240 12.26 -12.48 -21.53
CA PRO A 240 11.98 -11.86 -22.81
C PRO A 240 10.54 -12.07 -23.29
N GLY A 241 9.86 -10.95 -23.59
CA GLY A 241 8.53 -10.94 -24.16
C GLY A 241 7.37 -11.30 -23.20
N ARG A 242 7.61 -11.39 -21.89
CA ARG A 242 6.56 -11.62 -20.87
C ARG A 242 6.73 -10.68 -19.70
N ALA A 243 5.64 -10.35 -19.04
CA ALA A 243 5.68 -9.66 -17.76
C ALA A 243 5.86 -10.70 -16.63
N VAL A 244 6.82 -10.47 -15.74
CA VAL A 244 6.99 -11.27 -14.51
C VAL A 244 6.42 -10.50 -13.35
N VAL A 245 5.42 -11.06 -12.68
CA VAL A 245 4.80 -10.49 -11.48
C VAL A 245 5.18 -11.37 -10.29
N ASP A 246 5.79 -10.77 -9.28
CA ASP A 246 6.27 -11.43 -8.05
C ASP A 246 5.28 -11.13 -6.92
N GLU A 247 4.54 -12.14 -6.46
CA GLU A 247 3.56 -12.02 -5.38
C GLU A 247 4.20 -11.49 -4.09
N THR A 248 5.45 -11.83 -3.79
CA THR A 248 6.15 -11.32 -2.60
C THR A 248 6.57 -9.85 -2.71
N ASN A 249 6.42 -9.23 -3.87
CA ASN A 249 6.86 -7.86 -4.18
C ASN A 249 5.76 -7.00 -4.82
N SER A 250 4.53 -7.41 -4.74
CA SER A 250 3.43 -6.69 -5.37
C SER A 250 2.26 -6.51 -4.41
N PHE A 251 2.33 -5.47 -3.59
CA PHE A 251 1.21 -5.03 -2.75
C PHE A 251 -0.07 -4.79 -3.57
N LEU A 252 0.07 -4.18 -4.75
CA LEU A 252 -1.07 -3.87 -5.61
C LEU A 252 -1.72 -5.12 -6.22
N LEU A 253 -0.95 -6.19 -6.45
CA LEU A 253 -1.51 -7.47 -6.87
C LEU A 253 -2.35 -8.09 -5.77
N ASP A 254 -1.85 -8.08 -4.53
CA ASP A 254 -2.58 -8.62 -3.37
C ASP A 254 -3.90 -7.90 -3.14
N GLU A 255 -3.90 -6.57 -3.27
CA GLU A 255 -5.06 -5.72 -2.98
C GLU A 255 -6.06 -5.63 -4.14
N SER A 256 -5.62 -5.78 -5.40
CA SER A 256 -6.47 -5.48 -6.55
C SER A 256 -6.35 -6.45 -7.72
N GLY A 257 -5.55 -7.52 -7.60
CA GLY A 257 -5.38 -8.51 -8.64
C GLY A 257 -4.89 -7.94 -9.99
N ILE A 258 -4.89 -8.77 -11.00
CA ILE A 258 -4.51 -8.36 -12.37
C ILE A 258 -5.46 -7.29 -12.96
N PRO A 259 -6.81 -7.36 -12.78
CA PRO A 259 -7.69 -6.33 -13.31
C PRO A 259 -7.42 -4.93 -12.74
N GLY A 260 -7.13 -4.83 -11.44
CA GLY A 260 -6.74 -3.55 -10.82
C GLY A 260 -5.38 -3.06 -11.30
N LEU A 261 -4.39 -3.94 -11.46
CA LEU A 261 -3.10 -3.57 -12.04
C LEU A 261 -3.25 -3.02 -13.47
N LEU A 262 -4.12 -3.61 -14.29
CA LEU A 262 -4.36 -3.14 -15.66
C LEU A 262 -5.04 -1.76 -15.69
N ASP A 263 -5.97 -1.47 -14.78
CA ASP A 263 -6.54 -0.12 -14.63
C ASP A 263 -5.44 0.90 -14.28
N LEU A 264 -4.50 0.54 -13.41
CA LEU A 264 -3.36 1.39 -13.08
C LEU A 264 -2.36 1.55 -14.25
N VAL A 265 -2.15 0.52 -15.07
CA VAL A 265 -1.38 0.61 -16.33
C VAL A 265 -2.01 1.64 -17.28
N GLU A 266 -3.33 1.58 -17.46
CA GLU A 266 -4.06 2.50 -18.33
C GLU A 266 -3.90 3.97 -17.90
N ARG A 267 -4.00 4.24 -16.60
CA ARG A 267 -3.89 5.59 -16.05
C ARG A 267 -2.46 6.11 -16.03
N SER A 268 -1.52 5.29 -15.62
CA SER A 268 -0.14 5.69 -15.43
C SER A 268 0.74 5.60 -16.66
N TRP A 269 0.39 4.78 -17.65
CA TRP A 269 1.25 4.36 -18.76
C TRP A 269 2.54 3.65 -18.34
N ARG A 270 2.58 3.11 -17.11
CA ARG A 270 3.66 2.20 -16.70
C ARG A 270 3.34 0.78 -17.20
N PRO A 271 4.27 0.10 -17.91
CA PRO A 271 4.08 -1.30 -18.28
C PRO A 271 3.78 -2.18 -17.06
N LEU A 272 3.01 -3.25 -17.27
CA LEU A 272 2.45 -4.09 -16.22
C LEU A 272 3.48 -4.56 -15.18
N GLN A 273 4.64 -5.04 -15.62
CA GLN A 273 5.69 -5.50 -14.71
C GLN A 273 6.24 -4.38 -13.82
N GLU A 274 6.43 -3.15 -14.37
CA GLU A 274 6.86 -2.01 -13.57
C GLU A 274 5.75 -1.48 -12.65
N THR A 275 4.48 -1.66 -13.02
CA THR A 275 3.33 -1.33 -12.18
C THR A 275 3.23 -2.30 -11.02
N ALA A 276 3.37 -3.60 -11.26
CA ALA A 276 3.24 -4.64 -10.23
C ALA A 276 4.22 -4.48 -9.06
N TRP A 277 5.48 -4.10 -9.30
CA TRP A 277 6.45 -3.84 -8.22
C TRP A 277 6.49 -2.38 -7.75
N GLY A 278 5.66 -1.51 -8.33
CA GLY A 278 5.58 -0.11 -7.95
C GLY A 278 4.91 0.07 -6.58
N SER A 279 5.40 1.02 -5.77
CA SER A 279 4.61 1.50 -4.65
C SER A 279 3.45 2.36 -5.14
N ILE A 280 2.41 2.53 -4.32
CA ILE A 280 1.26 3.38 -4.64
C ILE A 280 1.72 4.80 -5.02
N GLY A 281 2.66 5.38 -4.25
CA GLY A 281 3.24 6.68 -4.55
C GLY A 281 4.01 6.72 -5.88
N THR A 282 4.61 5.59 -6.31
CA THR A 282 5.24 5.47 -7.63
C THR A 282 4.20 5.52 -8.75
N ILE A 283 3.07 4.86 -8.58
CA ILE A 283 1.98 4.87 -9.57
C ILE A 283 1.33 6.25 -9.64
N LEU A 284 1.00 6.85 -8.50
CA LEU A 284 0.49 8.23 -8.47
C LEU A 284 1.45 9.21 -9.15
N THR A 285 2.76 9.10 -8.86
CA THR A 285 3.78 9.90 -9.55
C THR A 285 3.76 9.68 -11.06
N ALA A 286 3.61 8.44 -11.52
CA ALA A 286 3.57 8.14 -12.96
C ALA A 286 2.32 8.75 -13.65
N ILE A 287 1.16 8.72 -12.99
CA ILE A 287 -0.06 9.40 -13.47
C ILE A 287 0.19 10.90 -13.59
N GLN A 288 0.78 11.52 -12.57
CA GLN A 288 1.12 12.95 -12.56
C GLN A 288 2.16 13.28 -13.63
N VAL A 289 3.21 12.47 -13.78
CA VAL A 289 4.24 12.65 -14.83
C VAL A 289 3.63 12.62 -16.22
N ARG A 290 2.78 11.63 -16.51
CA ARG A 290 2.08 11.55 -17.80
C ARG A 290 1.25 12.82 -18.07
N LYS A 291 0.47 13.25 -17.06
CA LYS A 291 -0.37 14.45 -17.17
C LYS A 291 0.46 15.74 -17.35
N ALA A 292 1.57 15.86 -16.62
CA ALA A 292 2.47 17.01 -16.74
C ALA A 292 3.11 17.10 -18.14
N LEU A 293 3.61 15.97 -18.67
CA LEU A 293 4.16 15.91 -20.02
C LEU A 293 3.11 16.26 -21.10
N GLN A 294 1.84 15.87 -20.91
CA GLN A 294 0.73 16.27 -21.79
C GLN A 294 0.44 17.79 -21.77
N ARG A 295 0.83 18.48 -20.69
CA ARG A 295 0.75 19.93 -20.53
C ARG A 295 2.06 20.65 -20.88
N ASP A 296 3.02 19.96 -21.49
CA ASP A 296 4.37 20.48 -21.79
C ASP A 296 5.14 20.94 -20.53
N VAL A 297 4.87 20.34 -19.37
CA VAL A 297 5.55 20.62 -18.10
C VAL A 297 6.64 19.58 -17.86
N LEU A 298 7.85 20.03 -17.60
CA LEU A 298 9.00 19.18 -17.29
C LEU A 298 8.93 18.59 -15.88
N ILE A 299 9.48 17.37 -15.73
CA ILE A 299 9.48 16.63 -14.48
C ILE A 299 10.76 16.96 -13.71
N PRO A 300 10.70 17.62 -12.55
CA PRO A 300 11.90 17.98 -11.79
C PRO A 300 12.62 16.73 -11.29
N TRP A 301 13.95 16.70 -11.44
CA TRP A 301 14.75 15.57 -10.91
C TRP A 301 14.74 15.55 -9.39
N ASN A 302 15.23 16.65 -8.82
CA ASN A 302 15.16 16.85 -7.37
C ASN A 302 14.31 18.08 -7.14
N LYS A 303 13.14 17.89 -6.56
CA LYS A 303 12.38 19.01 -6.05
C LYS A 303 13.14 19.56 -4.85
N TRP A 304 13.58 20.79 -4.94
CA TRP A 304 14.10 21.53 -3.82
C TRP A 304 13.43 22.90 -3.80
N GLU A 305 12.28 22.93 -3.17
CA GLU A 305 11.62 24.17 -2.82
C GLU A 305 11.59 24.23 -1.30
N PRO A 306 12.17 25.28 -0.67
CA PRO A 306 12.04 25.47 0.77
C PRO A 306 10.57 25.73 1.11
N GLU A 307 10.15 25.29 2.28
CA GLU A 307 8.88 25.72 2.86
C GLU A 307 8.84 27.23 2.96
N GLN A 308 7.64 27.82 2.84
CA GLN A 308 7.46 29.25 3.09
C GLN A 308 7.79 29.60 4.53
N PHE A 309 8.20 30.83 4.74
CA PHE A 309 8.51 31.33 6.09
C PHE A 309 7.20 31.45 6.89
N LYS A 310 7.11 30.74 8.00
CA LYS A 310 5.91 30.68 8.85
C LYS A 310 6.18 31.31 10.21
N THR A 311 5.19 32.00 10.75
CA THR A 311 5.24 32.41 12.17
C THR A 311 5.04 31.20 13.07
N VAL A 312 5.44 31.29 14.34
CA VAL A 312 5.19 30.21 15.31
C VAL A 312 3.69 29.92 15.45
N ALA A 313 2.85 30.94 15.37
CA ALA A 313 1.39 30.78 15.40
C ALA A 313 0.89 29.99 14.18
N THR A 314 1.36 30.33 12.99
CA THR A 314 1.02 29.62 11.75
C THR A 314 1.47 28.16 11.79
N ILE A 315 2.69 27.88 12.27
CA ILE A 315 3.20 26.51 12.43
C ILE A 315 2.29 25.73 13.39
N HIS A 316 1.91 26.32 14.52
CA HIS A 316 1.05 25.65 15.49
C HIS A 316 -0.34 25.30 14.91
N GLU A 317 -0.94 26.18 14.12
CA GLU A 317 -2.22 25.91 13.44
C GLU A 317 -2.07 24.89 12.30
N ALA A 318 -1.00 24.97 11.54
CA ALA A 318 -0.71 24.09 10.41
C ALA A 318 -0.40 22.64 10.85
N ASP A 319 0.27 22.45 11.98
CA ASP A 319 0.81 21.18 12.47
C ASP A 319 -0.20 20.33 13.27
N ARG A 320 -1.47 20.75 13.32
CA ARG A 320 -2.52 20.03 14.07
C ARG A 320 -2.95 18.70 13.46
N GLY A 321 -2.68 18.46 12.18
CA GLY A 321 -3.18 17.31 11.45
C GLY A 321 -4.71 17.26 11.31
N GLY A 322 -5.27 16.08 11.07
CA GLY A 322 -6.71 15.86 11.02
C GLY A 322 -7.34 15.93 12.43
N PHE A 323 -8.61 16.28 12.49
CA PHE A 323 -9.35 16.37 13.76
C PHE A 323 -9.89 14.99 14.18
N THR A 324 -9.94 14.76 15.50
CA THR A 324 -10.53 13.55 16.09
C THR A 324 -11.35 13.91 17.33
N PHE A 325 -12.52 13.30 17.46
CA PHE A 325 -13.28 13.30 18.70
C PHE A 325 -12.97 12.00 19.45
N ALA A 326 -12.44 12.11 20.67
CA ALA A 326 -12.14 10.92 21.48
C ALA A 326 -13.42 10.07 21.65
N PRO A 327 -13.34 8.75 21.47
CA PRO A 327 -14.52 7.91 21.62
C PRO A 327 -15.00 7.88 23.07
N ASP A 328 -16.32 7.94 23.25
CA ASP A 328 -16.98 7.63 24.51
C ASP A 328 -16.81 6.14 24.80
N VAL A 329 -15.98 5.82 25.80
CA VAL A 329 -15.66 4.41 26.16
C VAL A 329 -16.89 3.71 26.68
N GLY A 330 -17.12 2.48 26.21
CA GLY A 330 -18.24 1.65 26.63
C GLY A 330 -19.13 1.21 25.49
N MET A 331 -20.25 0.60 25.82
CA MET A 331 -21.23 0.10 24.87
C MET A 331 -22.30 1.16 24.59
N HIS A 332 -22.56 1.41 23.32
CA HIS A 332 -23.58 2.34 22.82
C HIS A 332 -24.55 1.60 21.90
N GLU A 333 -25.84 1.84 22.07
CA GLU A 333 -26.90 1.26 21.27
C GLU A 333 -27.39 2.26 20.20
N ASP A 334 -27.97 1.75 19.10
CA ASP A 334 -28.58 2.55 18.02
C ASP A 334 -27.60 3.58 17.40
N VAL A 335 -26.33 3.21 17.22
CA VAL A 335 -25.32 4.10 16.65
C VAL A 335 -25.34 4.03 15.12
N VAL A 336 -25.19 5.20 14.50
CA VAL A 336 -25.05 5.33 13.04
C VAL A 336 -23.65 5.82 12.73
N GLN A 337 -22.96 5.14 11.81
CA GLN A 337 -21.70 5.59 11.23
C GLN A 337 -21.96 6.26 9.91
N ILE A 338 -21.42 7.45 9.75
CA ILE A 338 -21.42 8.23 8.52
C ILE A 338 -19.97 8.54 8.12
N ASP A 339 -19.70 8.58 6.82
CA ASP A 339 -18.36 8.72 6.29
C ASP A 339 -18.33 9.68 5.10
N PHE A 340 -17.32 10.56 5.05
CA PHE A 340 -17.07 11.40 3.90
C PHE A 340 -16.37 10.60 2.79
N GLY A 341 -17.02 10.46 1.67
CA GLY A 341 -16.50 9.75 0.51
C GLY A 341 -15.21 10.37 -0.01
N SER A 342 -14.04 9.73 0.24
CA SER A 342 -12.73 10.25 -0.20
C SER A 342 -12.49 11.72 0.21
N LEU A 343 -12.61 12.05 1.48
CA LEU A 343 -12.58 13.43 2.01
C LEU A 343 -11.39 14.24 1.46
N TYR A 344 -10.16 13.81 1.70
CA TYR A 344 -8.97 14.57 1.30
C TYR A 344 -8.83 14.76 -0.22
N PRO A 345 -9.05 13.74 -1.08
CA PRO A 345 -9.11 13.95 -2.52
C PRO A 345 -10.17 14.95 -2.96
N ASN A 346 -11.37 14.89 -2.39
CA ASN A 346 -12.44 15.85 -2.69
C ASN A 346 -12.09 17.26 -2.23
N ILE A 347 -11.51 17.44 -1.05
CA ILE A 347 -10.99 18.74 -0.59
C ILE A 347 -10.00 19.33 -1.60
N MET A 348 -9.05 18.52 -2.11
CA MET A 348 -8.10 18.99 -3.11
C MET A 348 -8.80 19.46 -4.38
N CYS A 349 -9.88 18.79 -4.77
CA CYS A 349 -10.63 19.13 -5.98
C CYS A 349 -11.58 20.32 -5.79
N GLU A 350 -12.34 20.36 -4.70
CA GLU A 350 -13.36 21.39 -4.45
C GLU A 350 -12.74 22.75 -4.08
N TYR A 351 -11.64 22.71 -3.30
CA TYR A 351 -10.93 23.92 -2.88
C TYR A 351 -9.68 24.22 -3.74
N ASN A 352 -9.56 23.58 -4.90
CA ASN A 352 -8.50 23.83 -5.88
C ASN A 352 -7.07 23.79 -5.30
N ILE A 353 -6.78 22.79 -4.44
CA ILE A 353 -5.50 22.69 -3.75
C ILE A 353 -4.48 21.98 -4.64
N SER A 354 -3.46 22.72 -5.07
CA SER A 354 -2.36 22.26 -5.90
C SER A 354 -1.07 23.03 -5.58
N PRO A 355 0.13 22.50 -5.83
CA PRO A 355 1.37 23.20 -5.51
C PRO A 355 1.51 24.60 -6.12
N GLU A 356 0.92 24.83 -7.28
CA GLU A 356 0.94 26.14 -7.96
C GLU A 356 -0.20 27.07 -7.56
N THR A 357 -1.26 26.56 -6.94
CA THR A 357 -2.42 27.37 -6.54
C THR A 357 -2.35 27.85 -5.10
N VAL A 358 -1.82 27.02 -4.18
CA VAL A 358 -1.70 27.37 -2.76
C VAL A 358 -0.53 28.31 -2.55
N CYS A 359 -0.75 29.45 -1.86
CA CYS A 359 0.24 30.50 -1.64
C CYS A 359 0.86 30.96 -2.98
N CYS A 360 0.04 31.21 -3.98
CA CYS A 360 0.48 31.81 -5.25
C CYS A 360 0.83 33.28 -5.08
N ASP A 361 1.74 33.80 -5.93
CA ASP A 361 2.15 35.21 -5.89
C ASP A 361 1.10 36.18 -6.47
N CYS A 362 0.03 35.66 -7.08
CA CYS A 362 -1.00 36.43 -7.79
C CYS A 362 -2.25 36.76 -6.94
N HIS A 363 -2.40 36.16 -5.75
CA HIS A 363 -3.52 36.37 -4.83
C HIS A 363 -3.00 36.69 -3.42
N ASP A 364 -3.71 37.54 -2.69
CA ASP A 364 -3.43 37.91 -1.30
C ASP A 364 -4.75 37.79 -0.50
N THR A 365 -5.37 36.60 -0.62
CA THR A 365 -6.61 36.23 0.07
C THR A 365 -6.30 35.30 1.24
N GLU A 366 -7.17 35.28 2.25
CA GLU A 366 -7.05 34.38 3.41
C GLU A 366 -8.09 33.26 3.27
N ASP A 367 -7.85 32.34 2.32
CA ASP A 367 -8.84 31.32 1.94
C ASP A 367 -8.80 30.08 2.85
N VAL A 368 -7.62 29.69 3.33
CA VAL A 368 -7.46 28.48 4.14
C VAL A 368 -7.83 28.75 5.60
N PRO A 369 -8.81 28.03 6.17
CA PRO A 369 -9.30 28.27 7.53
C PRO A 369 -8.19 28.20 8.60
N GLY A 370 -8.13 29.23 9.46
CA GLY A 370 -7.19 29.31 10.58
C GLY A 370 -5.73 29.51 10.23
N ILE A 371 -5.30 29.22 8.98
CA ILE A 371 -3.92 29.35 8.50
C ILE A 371 -3.77 30.62 7.65
N GLY A 372 -4.79 30.97 6.85
CA GLY A 372 -4.83 32.17 6.02
C GLY A 372 -3.97 32.09 4.75
N TYR A 373 -3.72 30.89 4.20
CA TYR A 373 -3.08 30.78 2.90
C TYR A 373 -4.05 31.19 1.80
N SER A 374 -3.52 31.87 0.79
CA SER A 374 -4.26 32.17 -0.44
C SER A 374 -4.35 30.98 -1.37
N ILE A 375 -5.43 30.90 -2.14
CA ILE A 375 -5.63 29.90 -3.20
C ILE A 375 -5.96 30.60 -4.52
N CYS A 376 -5.26 30.22 -5.58
CA CYS A 376 -5.45 30.80 -6.90
C CYS A 376 -6.74 30.32 -7.57
N ASP A 377 -7.40 31.20 -8.34
CA ASP A 377 -8.61 30.88 -9.12
C ASP A 377 -8.32 30.05 -10.38
N GLN A 378 -7.05 29.90 -10.78
CA GLN A 378 -6.67 29.07 -11.93
C GLN A 378 -6.83 27.59 -11.61
N ASP A 379 -7.30 26.81 -12.59
CA ASP A 379 -7.46 25.37 -12.43
C ASP A 379 -6.16 24.67 -12.04
N GLY A 380 -6.14 24.06 -10.86
CA GLY A 380 -5.00 23.36 -10.32
C GLY A 380 -4.67 22.06 -11.04
N PHE A 381 -3.39 21.72 -11.03
CA PHE A 381 -2.90 20.47 -11.63
C PHE A 381 -3.38 19.22 -10.85
N ILE A 382 -3.35 19.25 -9.52
CA ILE A 382 -3.75 18.10 -8.69
C ILE A 382 -5.25 17.79 -8.84
N PRO A 383 -6.18 18.77 -8.80
CA PRO A 383 -7.58 18.55 -9.15
C PRO A 383 -7.78 17.87 -10.51
N ASP A 384 -7.06 18.33 -11.54
CA ASP A 384 -7.15 17.74 -12.89
C ASP A 384 -6.64 16.28 -12.98
N VAL A 385 -5.75 15.88 -12.06
CA VAL A 385 -5.29 14.49 -11.92
C VAL A 385 -6.28 13.65 -11.15
N LEU A 386 -6.85 14.17 -10.06
CA LEU A 386 -7.62 13.36 -9.10
C LEU A 386 -9.13 13.25 -9.46
N ARG A 387 -9.73 14.32 -10.03
CA ARG A 387 -11.16 14.32 -10.35
C ARG A 387 -11.60 13.12 -11.19
N PRO A 388 -10.90 12.78 -12.30
CA PRO A 388 -11.28 11.59 -13.09
C PRO A 388 -11.19 10.28 -12.29
N ILE A 389 -10.27 10.17 -11.32
CA ILE A 389 -10.10 8.97 -10.50
C ILE A 389 -11.25 8.86 -9.49
N ILE A 390 -11.67 9.97 -8.89
CA ILE A 390 -12.80 10.03 -7.96
C ILE A 390 -14.10 9.65 -8.69
N ASP A 391 -14.36 10.29 -9.83
CA ASP A 391 -15.57 10.09 -10.62
C ASP A 391 -15.68 8.66 -11.14
N ASP A 392 -14.61 8.13 -11.69
CA ASP A 392 -14.55 6.75 -12.18
C ASP A 392 -14.78 5.74 -11.05
N ARG A 393 -14.17 5.97 -9.87
CA ARG A 393 -14.40 5.07 -8.71
C ARG A 393 -15.84 5.12 -8.24
N ALA A 394 -16.48 6.28 -8.23
CA ALA A 394 -17.90 6.43 -7.89
C ALA A 394 -18.80 5.70 -8.91
N ALA A 395 -18.50 5.84 -10.20
CA ALA A 395 -19.21 5.12 -11.27
C ALA A 395 -19.05 3.59 -11.13
N ILE A 396 -17.84 3.10 -10.86
CA ILE A 396 -17.55 1.68 -10.63
C ILE A 396 -18.34 1.15 -9.41
N LYS A 397 -18.37 1.86 -8.29
CA LYS A 397 -19.17 1.48 -7.11
C LYS A 397 -20.66 1.36 -7.44
N SER A 398 -21.20 2.29 -8.23
CA SER A 398 -22.60 2.25 -8.69
C SER A 398 -22.88 1.04 -9.59
N GLU A 399 -21.92 0.69 -10.49
CA GLU A 399 -22.03 -0.49 -11.35
C GLU A 399 -21.96 -1.79 -10.53
N ILE A 400 -21.07 -1.88 -9.51
CA ILE A 400 -20.99 -3.01 -8.58
C ILE A 400 -22.34 -3.25 -7.90
N ALA A 401 -23.00 -2.19 -7.43
CA ALA A 401 -24.30 -2.28 -6.75
C ALA A 401 -25.42 -2.78 -7.67
N SER A 402 -25.32 -2.54 -8.96
CA SER A 402 -26.36 -2.87 -9.96
C SER A 402 -26.10 -4.17 -10.72
N THR A 403 -24.88 -4.70 -10.75
CA THR A 403 -24.56 -5.92 -11.51
C THR A 403 -24.89 -7.19 -10.73
N SER A 404 -25.47 -8.19 -11.42
CA SER A 404 -25.71 -9.54 -10.90
C SER A 404 -24.65 -10.56 -11.35
N ASP A 405 -23.76 -10.17 -12.27
CA ASP A 405 -22.66 -11.00 -12.77
C ASP A 405 -21.51 -11.01 -11.76
N SER A 406 -21.22 -12.18 -11.20
CA SER A 406 -20.18 -12.36 -10.17
C SER A 406 -18.79 -12.04 -10.70
N GLU A 407 -18.43 -12.52 -11.90
CA GLU A 407 -17.11 -12.30 -12.50
C GLU A 407 -16.90 -10.82 -12.83
N ARG A 408 -17.92 -10.18 -13.38
CA ARG A 408 -17.90 -8.74 -13.63
C ARG A 408 -17.79 -7.94 -12.34
N ARG A 409 -18.52 -8.35 -11.28
CA ARG A 409 -18.45 -7.71 -9.96
C ARG A 409 -17.04 -7.80 -9.36
N GLU A 410 -16.41 -8.97 -9.40
CA GLU A 410 -15.04 -9.18 -8.91
C GLU A 410 -14.06 -8.29 -9.65
N ALA A 411 -14.12 -8.23 -10.98
CA ALA A 411 -13.26 -7.37 -11.79
C ALA A 411 -13.46 -5.87 -11.48
N LEU A 412 -14.70 -5.43 -11.29
CA LEU A 412 -15.01 -4.06 -10.89
C LEU A 412 -14.52 -3.75 -9.47
N GLN A 413 -14.68 -4.68 -8.54
CA GLN A 413 -14.17 -4.55 -7.17
C GLN A 413 -12.65 -4.37 -7.18
N ALA A 414 -11.92 -5.22 -7.90
CA ALA A 414 -10.48 -5.13 -8.09
C ALA A 414 -10.04 -3.73 -8.60
N ARG A 415 -10.74 -3.19 -9.60
CA ARG A 415 -10.49 -1.84 -10.11
C ARG A 415 -10.79 -0.76 -9.06
N SER A 416 -11.93 -0.86 -8.36
CA SER A 416 -12.29 0.07 -7.28
C SER A 416 -11.25 0.09 -6.17
N ASP A 417 -10.69 -1.08 -5.81
CA ASP A 417 -9.66 -1.21 -4.77
C ASP A 417 -8.34 -0.61 -5.20
N ALA A 418 -7.92 -0.79 -6.46
CA ALA A 418 -6.75 -0.12 -7.02
C ALA A 418 -6.87 1.41 -6.94
N LEU A 419 -8.01 1.97 -7.34
CA LEU A 419 -8.26 3.41 -7.27
C LEU A 419 -8.36 3.94 -5.84
N LYS A 420 -8.92 3.15 -4.91
CA LYS A 420 -8.97 3.49 -3.48
C LYS A 420 -7.57 3.76 -2.94
N TRP A 421 -6.59 2.92 -3.26
CA TRP A 421 -5.23 3.09 -2.78
C TRP A 421 -4.55 4.35 -3.34
N ILE A 422 -4.82 4.72 -4.60
CA ILE A 422 -4.33 5.98 -5.16
C ILE A 422 -4.92 7.17 -4.39
N LEU A 423 -6.23 7.17 -4.15
CA LEU A 423 -6.91 8.25 -3.44
C LEU A 423 -6.50 8.36 -1.96
N VAL A 424 -6.31 7.23 -1.26
CA VAL A 424 -5.83 7.22 0.12
C VAL A 424 -4.40 7.79 0.24
N SER A 425 -3.54 7.57 -0.76
CA SER A 425 -2.14 7.99 -0.69
C SER A 425 -1.89 9.42 -1.15
N CYS A 426 -2.81 10.05 -1.91
CA CYS A 426 -2.57 11.33 -2.57
C CYS A 426 -2.37 12.49 -1.56
N PHE A 427 -3.04 12.45 -0.41
CA PHE A 427 -2.87 13.42 0.68
C PHE A 427 -1.46 13.35 1.28
N GLY A 428 -1.03 12.17 1.74
CA GLY A 428 0.31 11.98 2.31
C GLY A 428 1.42 12.32 1.33
N TYR A 429 1.14 12.16 0.03
CA TYR A 429 2.08 12.52 -1.03
C TYR A 429 2.35 14.04 -1.08
N GLN A 430 1.39 14.91 -0.73
CA GLN A 430 1.60 16.36 -0.70
C GLN A 430 2.64 16.78 0.34
N GLY A 431 2.67 16.11 1.50
CA GLY A 431 3.67 16.35 2.55
C GLY A 431 5.00 15.60 2.35
N TYR A 432 5.10 14.73 1.34
CA TYR A 432 6.32 13.96 1.12
C TYR A 432 7.41 14.79 0.42
N ARG A 433 8.55 14.99 1.10
CA ARG A 433 9.66 15.86 0.62
C ARG A 433 10.19 15.52 -0.78
N ASN A 434 10.07 14.28 -1.23
CA ASN A 434 10.54 13.83 -2.54
C ASN A 434 9.42 13.74 -3.58
N ALA A 435 8.18 14.13 -3.21
CA ALA A 435 7.08 14.19 -4.17
C ALA A 435 7.37 15.22 -5.26
N LYS A 436 7.29 14.81 -6.52
CA LYS A 436 7.62 15.69 -7.65
C LYS A 436 6.63 16.86 -7.79
N PHE A 437 5.37 16.59 -7.45
CA PHE A 437 4.25 17.54 -7.53
C PHE A 437 3.52 17.62 -6.17
N GLY A 438 4.26 17.65 -5.07
CA GLY A 438 3.73 17.85 -3.74
C GLY A 438 4.28 19.13 -3.12
N ARG A 439 3.59 19.71 -2.14
CA ARG A 439 4.00 20.89 -1.38
C ARG A 439 3.43 20.79 0.03
N ILE A 440 4.23 21.14 1.05
CA ILE A 440 3.79 21.01 2.45
C ILE A 440 2.61 21.95 2.75
N GLU A 441 2.57 23.14 2.16
CA GLU A 441 1.47 24.07 2.33
C GLU A 441 0.14 23.51 1.79
N CYS A 442 0.18 22.66 0.75
CA CYS A 442 -1.01 21.94 0.30
C CYS A 442 -1.48 20.91 1.35
N HIS A 443 -0.55 20.15 1.93
CA HIS A 443 -0.87 19.20 3.00
C HIS A 443 -1.50 19.91 4.22
N GLU A 444 -0.97 21.06 4.62
CA GLU A 444 -1.47 21.88 5.71
C GLU A 444 -2.87 22.43 5.40
N ALA A 445 -3.09 22.96 4.19
CA ALA A 445 -4.38 23.44 3.73
C ALA A 445 -5.46 22.34 3.74
N ILE A 446 -5.14 21.14 3.24
CA ILE A 446 -6.08 20.01 3.25
C ILE A 446 -6.51 19.67 4.68
N ASN A 447 -5.56 19.62 5.63
CA ASN A 447 -5.89 19.37 7.03
C ASN A 447 -6.76 20.46 7.63
N ALA A 448 -6.54 21.73 7.27
CA ALA A 448 -7.32 22.85 7.78
C ALA A 448 -8.78 22.77 7.32
N TYR A 449 -9.02 22.54 6.03
CA TYR A 449 -10.37 22.35 5.49
C TYR A 449 -11.03 21.09 6.08
N ALA A 450 -10.32 19.99 6.20
CA ALA A 450 -10.87 18.77 6.78
C ALA A 450 -11.35 18.96 8.23
N ARG A 451 -10.60 19.74 9.03
CA ARG A 451 -11.03 20.08 10.40
C ARG A 451 -12.30 20.91 10.42
N GLU A 452 -12.40 21.94 9.56
CA GLU A 452 -13.58 22.81 9.46
C GLU A 452 -14.81 22.01 9.04
N ILE A 453 -14.69 21.20 7.99
CA ILE A 453 -15.77 20.35 7.47
C ILE A 453 -16.27 19.37 8.56
N LEU A 454 -15.37 18.75 9.31
CA LEU A 454 -15.76 17.81 10.35
C LEU A 454 -16.47 18.49 11.53
N LEU A 455 -16.03 19.70 11.91
CA LEU A 455 -16.66 20.49 12.96
C LEU A 455 -18.05 20.97 12.53
N ASP A 456 -18.20 21.44 11.31
CA ASP A 456 -19.46 21.86 10.73
C ASP A 456 -20.46 20.68 10.61
N ALA A 457 -19.96 19.50 10.22
CA ALA A 457 -20.75 18.29 10.19
C ALA A 457 -21.26 17.93 11.60
N LYS A 458 -20.37 17.97 12.60
CA LYS A 458 -20.74 17.75 14.01
C LYS A 458 -21.83 18.70 14.47
N GLU A 459 -21.67 20.02 14.25
CA GLU A 459 -22.67 21.01 14.65
C GLU A 459 -24.01 20.78 13.97
N THR A 460 -24.00 20.41 12.70
CA THR A 460 -25.24 20.13 11.95
C THR A 460 -25.96 18.88 12.47
N LEU A 461 -25.21 17.82 12.82
CA LEU A 461 -25.76 16.60 13.39
C LEU A 461 -26.32 16.82 14.79
N GLU A 462 -25.59 17.57 15.64
CA GLU A 462 -26.08 17.90 17.00
C GLU A 462 -27.31 18.78 16.96
N ALA A 463 -27.37 19.77 16.07
CA ALA A 463 -28.60 20.55 15.85
C ALA A 463 -29.77 19.72 15.33
N GLY A 464 -29.51 18.58 14.72
CA GLY A 464 -30.49 17.58 14.26
C GLY A 464 -30.92 16.58 15.32
N GLY A 465 -30.52 16.73 16.59
CA GLY A 465 -30.87 15.84 17.71
C GLY A 465 -30.01 14.61 17.85
N TRP A 466 -28.78 14.61 17.29
CA TRP A 466 -27.82 13.52 17.38
C TRP A 466 -26.60 13.92 18.21
N ARG A 467 -26.06 13.02 18.97
CA ARG A 467 -24.81 13.20 19.72
C ARG A 467 -23.66 12.46 19.04
N VAL A 468 -22.55 13.15 18.80
CA VAL A 468 -21.33 12.50 18.30
C VAL A 468 -20.67 11.73 19.45
N VAL A 469 -20.56 10.41 19.33
CA VAL A 469 -19.91 9.52 20.30
C VAL A 469 -18.46 9.20 19.93
N HIS A 470 -18.10 9.34 18.66
CA HIS A 470 -16.74 9.24 18.15
C HIS A 470 -16.62 9.93 16.81
N GLY A 471 -15.41 10.37 16.46
CA GLY A 471 -15.11 10.90 15.14
C GLY A 471 -13.62 10.82 14.85
N ILE A 472 -13.26 10.41 13.64
CA ILE A 472 -11.87 10.31 13.19
C ILE A 472 -11.76 10.70 11.72
N VAL A 473 -11.11 11.82 11.47
CA VAL A 473 -10.75 12.35 10.14
C VAL A 473 -11.94 12.56 9.22
N ASP A 474 -12.52 11.49 8.69
CA ASP A 474 -13.58 11.45 7.68
C ASP A 474 -14.86 10.72 8.16
N SER A 475 -14.79 10.05 9.29
CA SER A 475 -15.90 9.25 9.83
C SER A 475 -16.43 9.80 11.15
N LEU A 476 -17.77 9.78 11.33
CA LEU A 476 -18.47 10.15 12.56
C LEU A 476 -19.42 9.02 12.99
N TRP A 477 -19.41 8.72 14.30
CA TRP A 477 -20.38 7.82 14.93
C TRP A 477 -21.32 8.66 15.78
N VAL A 478 -22.62 8.56 15.48
CA VAL A 478 -23.65 9.37 16.11
C VAL A 478 -24.73 8.51 16.74
N GLN A 479 -25.23 8.97 17.88
CA GLN A 479 -26.30 8.33 18.64
C GLN A 479 -27.46 9.32 18.82
N PRO A 480 -28.75 8.88 18.75
CA PRO A 480 -29.88 9.76 19.02
C PRO A 480 -29.84 10.30 20.45
N VAL A 481 -30.20 11.56 20.66
CA VAL A 481 -30.32 12.15 21.99
C VAL A 481 -31.69 11.83 22.56
N ASP A 482 -31.74 11.23 23.75
CA ASP A 482 -32.97 10.84 24.41
C ASP A 482 -33.91 12.04 24.68
N GLY A 483 -35.17 11.89 24.25
CA GLY A 483 -36.20 12.91 24.48
C GLY A 483 -36.17 14.10 23.50
N GLU A 484 -35.25 14.12 22.56
CA GLU A 484 -35.20 15.10 21.46
C GLU A 484 -35.82 14.54 20.18
N ALA A 485 -36.32 15.41 19.32
CA ALA A 485 -36.78 15.01 18.00
C ALA A 485 -35.57 14.95 17.04
N GLN A 486 -35.35 13.78 16.42
CA GLN A 486 -34.26 13.60 15.47
C GLN A 486 -34.66 13.95 14.04
N THR A 487 -33.87 14.73 13.35
CA THR A 487 -33.87 14.81 11.88
C THR A 487 -33.27 13.51 11.32
N GLN A 488 -33.82 13.02 10.21
CA GLN A 488 -33.33 11.77 9.62
C GLN A 488 -31.89 11.91 9.13
N ILE A 489 -31.02 10.91 9.41
CA ILE A 489 -29.59 10.94 9.01
C ILE A 489 -29.40 11.20 7.51
N PRO A 490 -30.16 10.56 6.58
CA PRO A 490 -29.99 10.86 5.14
C PRO A 490 -30.22 12.33 4.80
N GLU A 491 -31.21 13.01 5.45
CA GLU A 491 -31.47 14.43 5.23
C GLU A 491 -30.32 15.31 5.76
N LEU A 492 -29.74 14.95 6.89
CA LEU A 492 -28.57 15.65 7.44
C LEU A 492 -27.33 15.44 6.56
N CYS A 493 -27.08 14.21 6.11
CA CYS A 493 -26.00 13.90 5.18
C CYS A 493 -26.14 14.68 3.86
N GLU A 494 -27.33 14.73 3.26
CA GLU A 494 -27.60 15.52 2.05
C GLU A 494 -27.31 17.01 2.27
N ARG A 495 -27.80 17.59 3.36
CA ARG A 495 -27.58 19.01 3.73
C ARG A 495 -26.10 19.34 3.91
N ILE A 496 -25.31 18.44 4.57
CA ILE A 496 -23.89 18.63 4.75
C ILE A 496 -23.17 18.48 3.40
N SER A 497 -23.52 17.46 2.63
CA SER A 497 -22.92 17.21 1.30
C SER A 497 -23.14 18.38 0.34
N GLU A 498 -24.35 18.96 0.31
CA GLU A 498 -24.65 20.13 -0.53
C GLU A 498 -23.83 21.34 -0.11
N ARG A 499 -23.67 21.57 1.18
CA ARG A 499 -22.91 22.71 1.70
C ARG A 499 -21.41 22.61 1.41
N GLU A 500 -20.84 21.43 1.64
CA GLU A 500 -19.39 21.19 1.51
C GLU A 500 -18.98 20.77 0.08
N SER A 501 -19.97 20.47 -0.79
CA SER A 501 -19.74 19.85 -2.11
C SER A 501 -18.96 18.52 -2.04
N ILE A 502 -18.98 17.86 -0.90
CA ILE A 502 -18.31 16.58 -0.64
C ILE A 502 -19.33 15.58 -0.13
N PRO A 503 -19.47 14.39 -0.76
CA PRO A 503 -20.46 13.40 -0.36
C PRO A 503 -20.22 12.91 1.08
N LEU A 504 -21.24 13.02 1.93
CA LEU A 504 -21.31 12.38 3.23
C LEU A 504 -22.39 11.31 3.16
N GLU A 505 -22.02 10.06 3.41
CA GLU A 505 -22.88 8.91 3.23
C GLU A 505 -23.07 8.15 4.55
N LEU A 506 -24.24 7.49 4.68
CA LEU A 506 -24.45 6.53 5.75
C LEU A 506 -23.64 5.29 5.38
N GLU A 507 -22.64 4.92 6.21
CA GLU A 507 -21.83 3.73 6.02
C GLU A 507 -22.47 2.51 6.68
N ASP A 508 -22.69 2.57 8.01
CA ASP A 508 -23.27 1.48 8.78
C ASP A 508 -24.28 1.96 9.84
N ARG A 509 -25.16 1.07 10.24
CA ARG A 509 -25.98 1.17 11.44
C ARG A 509 -25.61 0.02 12.37
N TYR A 510 -25.48 0.31 13.66
CA TYR A 510 -25.16 -0.66 14.68
C TYR A 510 -26.32 -0.86 15.63
N ASP A 511 -26.73 -2.12 15.87
CA ASP A 511 -27.59 -2.44 17.01
C ASP A 511 -26.89 -2.02 18.33
N TRP A 512 -25.59 -2.29 18.39
CA TRP A 512 -24.71 -1.78 19.42
C TRP A 512 -23.25 -1.73 18.91
N ILE A 513 -22.44 -0.80 19.46
CA ILE A 513 -21.01 -0.66 19.24
C ILE A 513 -20.31 -0.41 20.58
N CYS A 514 -19.11 -0.93 20.76
CA CYS A 514 -18.34 -0.80 21.98
C CYS A 514 -16.97 -0.19 21.69
N PHE A 515 -16.70 1.00 22.24
CA PHE A 515 -15.40 1.67 22.12
C PHE A 515 -14.48 1.27 23.25
N VAL A 516 -13.25 0.83 22.90
CA VAL A 516 -12.28 0.25 23.83
C VAL A 516 -11.36 1.34 24.39
N PRO A 517 -11.07 1.36 25.71
CA PRO A 517 -10.10 2.29 26.27
C PRO A 517 -8.65 1.93 25.89
N LEU A 518 -7.75 2.89 26.08
CA LEU A 518 -6.31 2.65 26.00
C LEU A 518 -5.85 1.65 27.08
N SER A 519 -4.78 0.91 26.83
CA SER A 519 -4.30 -0.12 27.77
C SER A 519 -3.85 0.43 29.14
N ASP A 520 -3.43 1.68 29.19
CA ASP A 520 -2.82 2.36 30.34
C ASP A 520 -3.65 3.53 30.91
N SER A 521 -4.82 3.79 30.34
CA SER A 521 -5.72 4.86 30.80
C SER A 521 -7.18 4.53 30.49
N GLU A 522 -8.10 5.33 31.05
CA GLU A 522 -9.55 5.26 30.77
C GLU A 522 -9.94 6.06 29.51
N ALA A 523 -8.98 6.74 28.87
CA ALA A 523 -9.24 7.45 27.63
C ALA A 523 -9.51 6.47 26.49
N GLY A 524 -10.44 6.81 25.60
CA GLY A 524 -10.80 5.95 24.47
C GLY A 524 -9.66 5.80 23.46
N ALA A 525 -9.47 4.61 22.97
CA ALA A 525 -8.54 4.32 21.88
C ALA A 525 -9.19 4.69 20.54
N LEU A 526 -8.61 5.61 19.79
CA LEU A 526 -9.19 6.20 18.58
C LEU A 526 -9.57 5.17 17.50
N THR A 527 -8.88 4.03 17.45
CA THR A 527 -9.05 3.05 16.38
C THR A 527 -9.43 1.66 16.89
N LYS A 528 -9.96 1.55 18.13
CA LYS A 528 -10.34 0.26 18.70
C LYS A 528 -11.80 0.22 19.07
N TYR A 529 -12.57 -0.57 18.35
CA TYR A 529 -13.96 -0.84 18.63
C TYR A 529 -14.42 -2.19 18.08
N PHE A 530 -15.55 -2.65 18.57
CA PHE A 530 -16.26 -3.80 18.03
C PHE A 530 -17.76 -3.59 18.21
N GLY A 531 -18.58 -4.21 17.38
CA GLY A 531 -20.03 -4.03 17.44
C GLY A 531 -20.77 -4.98 16.52
N ARG A 532 -22.10 -4.88 16.54
CA ARG A 532 -23.00 -5.66 15.68
C ARG A 532 -23.69 -4.72 14.70
N VAL A 533 -23.56 -5.04 13.42
CA VAL A 533 -24.28 -4.32 12.34
C VAL A 533 -25.77 -4.63 12.42
N ALA A 534 -26.58 -3.59 12.36
CA ALA A 534 -28.04 -3.70 12.47
C ALA A 534 -28.64 -4.50 11.30
N GLY A 535 -29.45 -5.50 11.65
CA GLY A 535 -30.13 -6.34 10.67
C GLY A 535 -29.25 -7.36 9.95
N ALA A 536 -27.98 -7.51 10.36
CA ALA A 536 -27.05 -8.50 9.84
C ALA A 536 -26.56 -9.44 10.96
N GLU A 537 -26.19 -10.68 10.59
CA GLU A 537 -25.44 -11.59 11.48
C GLU A 537 -23.93 -11.35 11.27
N GLU A 538 -23.50 -10.09 11.47
CA GLU A 538 -22.12 -9.68 11.25
C GLU A 538 -21.61 -8.86 12.43
N LEU A 539 -20.38 -9.17 12.86
CA LEU A 539 -19.62 -8.38 13.84
C LEU A 539 -18.56 -7.55 13.14
N VAL A 540 -18.59 -6.26 13.38
CA VAL A 540 -17.48 -5.37 13.03
C VAL A 540 -16.45 -5.38 14.17
N THR A 541 -15.18 -5.49 13.80
CA THR A 541 -14.05 -5.43 14.72
C THR A 541 -12.94 -4.55 14.14
N LYS A 542 -12.43 -3.60 14.91
CA LYS A 542 -11.37 -2.70 14.49
C LYS A 542 -10.29 -2.58 15.56
N GLY A 543 -9.02 -2.73 15.16
CA GLY A 543 -7.85 -2.46 16.01
C GLY A 543 -7.65 -3.34 17.24
N ILE A 544 -8.62 -4.19 17.61
CA ILE A 544 -8.49 -5.18 18.68
C ILE A 544 -7.64 -6.37 18.23
N GLU A 545 -7.31 -7.29 19.13
CA GLU A 545 -6.38 -8.38 18.86
C GLU A 545 -6.82 -9.26 17.68
N ALA A 546 -8.12 -9.52 17.52
CA ALA A 546 -8.68 -10.35 16.45
C ALA A 546 -8.37 -9.88 15.01
N VAL A 547 -7.99 -8.61 14.82
CA VAL A 547 -7.61 -8.07 13.51
C VAL A 547 -6.13 -7.69 13.42
N GLN A 548 -5.32 -8.03 14.44
CA GLN A 548 -3.89 -7.76 14.42
C GLN A 548 -3.13 -8.91 13.76
N ARG A 549 -2.30 -8.58 12.78
CA ARG A 549 -1.50 -9.53 12.00
C ARG A 549 -0.70 -10.55 12.81
N SER A 550 -0.33 -10.20 14.05
CA SER A 550 0.49 -11.05 14.91
C SER A 550 -0.33 -11.92 15.88
N THR A 551 -1.64 -11.83 15.84
CA THR A 551 -2.51 -12.62 16.70
C THR A 551 -2.69 -14.01 16.09
N PRO A 552 -2.47 -15.09 16.88
CA PRO A 552 -2.73 -16.44 16.44
C PRO A 552 -4.22 -16.67 16.14
N SER A 553 -4.53 -17.53 15.16
CA SER A 553 -5.92 -17.82 14.74
C SER A 553 -6.80 -18.32 15.86
N PHE A 554 -6.26 -19.12 16.79
CA PHE A 554 -6.99 -19.53 18.00
C PHE A 554 -7.43 -18.34 18.87
N VAL A 555 -6.54 -17.37 19.11
CA VAL A 555 -6.84 -16.18 19.93
C VAL A 555 -7.82 -15.27 19.20
N GLU A 556 -7.69 -15.12 17.88
CA GLU A 556 -8.66 -14.41 17.05
C GLU A 556 -10.05 -15.04 17.15
N ALA A 557 -10.16 -16.34 16.91
CA ALA A 557 -11.43 -17.08 17.00
C ALA A 557 -12.04 -16.98 18.40
N LEU A 558 -11.21 -17.10 19.45
CA LEU A 558 -11.67 -16.93 20.82
C LEU A 558 -12.23 -15.53 21.06
N GLN A 559 -11.53 -14.46 20.67
CA GLN A 559 -12.01 -13.09 20.88
C GLN A 559 -13.31 -12.81 20.13
N ARG A 560 -13.44 -13.27 18.87
CA ARG A 560 -14.71 -13.19 18.13
C ARG A 560 -15.86 -13.92 18.85
N ASP A 561 -15.59 -15.07 19.41
CA ASP A 561 -16.58 -15.84 20.17
C ASP A 561 -16.94 -15.17 21.51
N LEU A 562 -15.99 -14.47 22.16
CA LEU A 562 -16.29 -13.63 23.33
C LEU A 562 -17.25 -12.50 22.96
N ILE A 563 -17.05 -11.82 21.82
CA ILE A 563 -17.93 -10.75 21.33
C ILE A 563 -19.33 -11.31 20.99
N TRP A 564 -19.41 -12.46 20.32
CA TRP A 564 -20.68 -13.16 20.09
C TRP A 564 -21.39 -13.60 21.39
N THR A 565 -20.61 -13.96 22.42
CA THR A 565 -21.19 -14.27 23.73
C THR A 565 -21.75 -13.02 24.40
N LEU A 566 -21.05 -11.88 24.28
CA LEU A 566 -21.53 -10.59 24.74
C LEU A 566 -22.84 -10.19 24.03
N ASP A 567 -22.90 -10.35 22.71
CA ASP A 567 -24.09 -10.04 21.92
C ASP A 567 -25.33 -10.81 22.37
N ARG A 568 -25.17 -12.10 22.67
CA ARG A 568 -26.29 -12.97 23.05
C ARG A 568 -26.73 -12.84 24.51
N GLU A 569 -25.77 -12.73 25.41
CA GLU A 569 -26.01 -12.80 26.84
C GLU A 569 -26.04 -11.42 27.52
N GLN A 570 -25.44 -10.42 26.89
CA GLN A 570 -25.29 -9.03 27.40
C GLN A 570 -24.76 -8.98 28.85
N ALA A 571 -23.93 -9.94 29.22
CA ALA A 571 -23.43 -10.13 30.59
C ALA A 571 -21.91 -10.38 30.56
N PRO A 572 -21.11 -9.54 31.25
CA PRO A 572 -19.66 -9.71 31.36
C PRO A 572 -19.27 -11.08 31.98
N GLU A 573 -20.08 -11.61 32.90
CA GLU A 573 -19.86 -12.91 33.52
C GLU A 573 -19.88 -14.06 32.51
N ALA A 574 -20.80 -14.01 31.53
CA ALA A 574 -20.86 -15.00 30.44
C ALA A 574 -19.63 -14.96 29.56
N VAL A 575 -19.14 -13.75 29.29
CA VAL A 575 -17.88 -13.52 28.53
C VAL A 575 -16.69 -14.12 29.33
N CYS A 576 -16.61 -13.89 30.65
CA CYS A 576 -15.58 -14.47 31.51
C CYS A 576 -15.63 -15.98 31.50
N GLU A 577 -16.82 -16.59 31.60
CA GLU A 577 -16.96 -18.04 31.55
C GLU A 577 -16.50 -18.62 30.20
N ARG A 578 -16.83 -17.96 29.10
CA ARG A 578 -16.37 -18.36 27.78
C ARG A 578 -14.85 -18.25 27.64
N LEU A 579 -14.25 -17.16 28.12
CA LEU A 579 -12.80 -16.97 28.20
C LEU A 579 -12.13 -18.09 29.00
N TYR A 580 -12.70 -18.44 30.17
CA TYR A 580 -12.19 -19.53 31.00
C TYR A 580 -12.17 -20.87 30.27
N ARG A 581 -13.22 -21.21 29.53
CA ARG A 581 -13.28 -22.44 28.72
C ARG A 581 -12.21 -22.45 27.63
N GLY A 582 -11.96 -21.29 26.96
CA GLY A 582 -10.89 -21.15 25.99
C GLY A 582 -9.49 -21.37 26.61
N ILE A 583 -9.26 -20.79 27.78
CA ILE A 583 -8.01 -21.00 28.55
C ILE A 583 -7.85 -22.47 28.96
N GLN A 584 -8.91 -23.13 29.42
CA GLN A 584 -8.84 -24.56 29.75
C GLN A 584 -8.51 -25.44 28.54
N THR A 585 -8.98 -25.08 27.34
CA THR A 585 -8.63 -25.79 26.10
C THR A 585 -7.13 -25.67 25.79
N LEU A 586 -6.54 -24.47 25.98
CA LEU A 586 -5.10 -24.26 25.92
C LEU A 586 -4.33 -25.08 26.95
N GLU A 587 -4.74 -25.02 28.22
CA GLU A 587 -4.09 -25.70 29.34
C GLU A 587 -4.14 -27.21 29.21
N ALA A 588 -5.18 -27.75 28.59
CA ALA A 588 -5.33 -29.18 28.32
C ALA A 588 -4.48 -29.67 27.12
N GLY A 589 -3.79 -28.82 26.42
CA GLY A 589 -3.03 -29.19 25.24
C GLY A 589 -3.89 -29.51 23.98
N ASN A 590 -5.14 -29.08 23.97
CA ASN A 590 -6.13 -29.45 22.96
C ASN A 590 -6.23 -28.43 21.79
N VAL A 591 -5.26 -27.55 21.64
CA VAL A 591 -5.18 -26.60 20.51
C VAL A 591 -4.14 -27.10 19.52
N ASP A 592 -4.46 -27.08 18.24
CA ASP A 592 -3.47 -27.39 17.20
C ASP A 592 -2.37 -26.30 17.21
N PRO A 593 -1.08 -26.65 17.32
CA PRO A 593 0.00 -25.67 17.26
C PRO A 593 -0.02 -24.80 15.98
N GLN A 594 -0.59 -25.27 14.89
CA GLN A 594 -0.79 -24.46 13.68
C GLN A 594 -1.70 -23.24 13.93
N ASP A 595 -2.69 -23.37 14.81
CA ASP A 595 -3.59 -22.27 15.19
C ASP A 595 -2.94 -21.28 16.17
N LEU A 596 -1.70 -21.57 16.60
CA LEU A 596 -0.92 -20.74 17.52
C LEU A 596 0.24 -20.01 16.83
N LEU A 597 0.32 -20.03 15.51
CA LEU A 597 1.33 -19.33 14.75
C LEU A 597 1.26 -17.81 14.95
N ILE A 598 2.42 -17.23 15.23
CA ILE A 598 2.63 -15.79 15.36
C ILE A 598 3.38 -15.32 14.11
N ARG A 599 2.82 -14.34 13.40
CA ARG A 599 3.47 -13.70 12.26
C ARG A 599 4.02 -12.34 12.66
N LYS A 600 5.34 -12.14 12.53
CA LYS A 600 6.01 -10.88 12.86
C LYS A 600 6.85 -10.37 11.70
N ARG A 601 6.71 -9.06 11.41
CA ARG A 601 7.60 -8.38 10.49
C ARG A 601 8.95 -8.12 11.15
N VAL A 602 10.01 -8.45 10.44
CA VAL A 602 11.40 -8.24 10.87
C VAL A 602 11.75 -6.76 10.67
N SER A 603 12.10 -6.07 11.74
CA SER A 603 12.42 -4.63 11.70
C SER A 603 13.91 -4.33 11.56
N LYS A 604 14.77 -5.27 11.97
CA LYS A 604 16.24 -5.09 11.97
C LYS A 604 16.91 -6.39 11.54
N ALA A 605 18.20 -6.32 11.17
CA ALA A 605 19.02 -7.52 11.04
C ALA A 605 19.14 -8.24 12.39
N VAL A 606 19.32 -9.56 12.39
CA VAL A 606 19.33 -10.36 13.63
C VAL A 606 20.43 -9.92 14.61
N GLU A 607 21.53 -9.39 14.08
CA GLU A 607 22.69 -8.88 14.82
C GLU A 607 22.42 -7.55 15.52
N ASP A 608 21.43 -6.79 15.05
CA ASP A 608 21.13 -5.42 15.52
C ASP A 608 20.04 -5.36 16.60
N TYR A 609 19.55 -6.52 17.05
CA TYR A 609 18.58 -6.59 18.15
C TYR A 609 19.27 -6.61 19.51
N ASP A 610 18.94 -5.65 20.36
CA ASP A 610 19.47 -5.54 21.73
C ASP A 610 18.88 -6.59 22.69
N GLN A 611 17.65 -7.02 22.43
CA GLN A 611 16.89 -7.94 23.28
C GLN A 611 16.69 -9.29 22.59
N ARG A 612 16.83 -10.39 23.37
CA ARG A 612 16.56 -11.74 22.89
C ARG A 612 15.07 -12.09 23.03
N THR A 613 14.28 -11.54 22.14
CA THR A 613 12.85 -11.82 22.05
C THR A 613 12.57 -13.14 21.31
N GLN A 614 11.32 -13.60 21.33
CA GLN A 614 10.85 -14.75 20.54
C GLN A 614 11.15 -14.57 19.05
N THR A 615 10.94 -13.36 18.52
CA THR A 615 11.25 -13.01 17.13
C THR A 615 12.74 -13.20 16.81
N VAL A 616 13.64 -12.78 17.70
CA VAL A 616 15.09 -12.97 17.52
C VAL A 616 15.46 -14.46 17.53
N ALA A 617 14.82 -15.24 18.40
CA ALA A 617 14.99 -16.70 18.42
C ALA A 617 14.55 -17.35 17.10
N ALA A 618 13.41 -16.92 16.57
CA ALA A 618 12.90 -17.37 15.28
C ALA A 618 13.83 -17.00 14.12
N LEU A 619 14.39 -15.79 14.12
CA LEU A 619 15.35 -15.34 13.10
C LEU A 619 16.66 -16.15 13.14
N GLN A 620 17.19 -16.42 14.35
CA GLN A 620 18.37 -17.25 14.51
C GLN A 620 18.13 -18.69 14.01
N ARG A 621 16.98 -19.26 14.35
CA ARG A 621 16.57 -20.60 13.91
C ARG A 621 16.41 -20.67 12.40
N ALA A 622 15.74 -19.68 11.78
CA ALA A 622 15.59 -19.59 10.33
C ALA A 622 16.94 -19.48 9.61
N LYS A 623 17.87 -18.66 10.13
CA LYS A 623 19.22 -18.50 9.57
C LYS A 623 19.99 -19.82 9.59
N GLU A 624 19.93 -20.58 10.68
CA GLU A 624 20.59 -21.89 10.77
C GLU A 624 20.00 -22.94 9.84
N GLN A 625 18.72 -22.84 9.53
CA GLN A 625 18.04 -23.72 8.59
C GLN A 625 18.23 -23.31 7.12
N GLY A 626 19.05 -22.27 6.85
CA GLY A 626 19.28 -21.79 5.49
C GLY A 626 18.12 -20.96 4.90
N LEU A 627 17.22 -20.47 5.74
CA LEU A 627 16.09 -19.64 5.38
C LEU A 627 16.17 -18.26 6.08
N PRO A 628 17.26 -17.50 5.90
CA PRO A 628 17.44 -16.22 6.60
C PRO A 628 16.31 -15.25 6.24
N ARG A 629 15.90 -14.45 7.24
CA ARG A 629 14.92 -13.39 7.07
C ARG A 629 15.62 -12.04 7.13
N HIS A 630 15.31 -11.19 6.19
CA HIS A 630 15.82 -9.82 6.11
C HIS A 630 14.83 -8.82 6.69
N PRO A 631 15.29 -7.63 7.14
CA PRO A 631 14.38 -6.57 7.53
C PRO A 631 13.34 -6.29 6.45
N GLY A 632 12.08 -6.15 6.87
CA GLY A 632 10.92 -5.99 5.97
C GLY A 632 10.26 -7.29 5.53
N GLN A 633 10.85 -8.46 5.80
CA GLN A 633 10.21 -9.77 5.60
C GLN A 633 9.46 -10.22 6.86
N ASP A 634 8.64 -11.23 6.74
CA ASP A 634 7.95 -11.84 7.87
C ASP A 634 8.64 -13.12 8.33
N VAL A 635 8.49 -13.40 9.61
CA VAL A 635 8.83 -14.69 10.22
C VAL A 635 7.60 -15.23 10.96
N GLU A 636 7.31 -16.52 10.78
CA GLU A 636 6.19 -17.22 11.40
C GLU A 636 6.71 -18.32 12.30
N TYR A 637 6.20 -18.35 13.53
CA TYR A 637 6.66 -19.28 14.56
C TYR A 637 5.61 -19.55 15.64
N VAL A 638 5.77 -20.69 16.31
CA VAL A 638 5.08 -21.03 17.57
C VAL A 638 6.06 -20.91 18.72
N VAL A 639 5.62 -20.33 19.83
CA VAL A 639 6.39 -20.31 21.10
C VAL A 639 6.19 -21.62 21.82
N VAL A 640 7.27 -22.36 22.05
CA VAL A 640 7.23 -23.67 22.72
C VAL A 640 7.68 -23.63 24.18
N ASP A 641 8.53 -22.67 24.55
CA ASP A 641 8.99 -22.46 25.92
C ASP A 641 9.59 -21.04 26.05
N ASP A 642 8.80 -20.12 26.60
CA ASP A 642 9.19 -18.69 26.67
C ASP A 642 10.28 -18.39 27.69
N ASP A 643 10.49 -19.28 28.65
CA ASP A 643 11.56 -19.16 29.66
C ASP A 643 12.96 -19.46 29.10
N ARG A 644 13.04 -20.20 28.00
CA ARG A 644 14.31 -20.45 27.31
C ARG A 644 14.85 -19.18 26.69
N ARG A 645 16.19 -19.00 26.75
CA ARG A 645 16.88 -17.86 26.13
C ARG A 645 17.58 -18.21 24.80
N SER A 646 17.28 -19.39 24.27
CA SER A 646 17.88 -19.91 23.02
C SER A 646 16.87 -19.88 21.87
N LYS A 647 17.35 -20.20 20.65
CA LYS A 647 16.49 -20.44 19.49
C LYS A 647 15.46 -21.57 19.68
N GLU A 648 15.65 -22.41 20.68
CA GLU A 648 14.78 -23.56 21.00
C GLU A 648 13.50 -23.14 21.74
N ARG A 649 13.35 -21.84 22.08
CA ARG A 649 12.09 -21.33 22.64
C ARG A 649 10.94 -21.27 21.62
N VAL A 650 11.25 -21.37 20.31
CA VAL A 650 10.28 -21.31 19.22
C VAL A 650 10.49 -22.42 18.20
N GLN A 651 9.43 -22.79 17.48
CA GLN A 651 9.46 -23.61 16.25
C GLN A 651 8.95 -22.78 15.08
N LEU A 652 9.54 -22.93 13.90
CA LEU A 652 9.13 -22.20 12.70
C LEU A 652 7.93 -22.90 12.03
N ALA A 653 7.09 -22.14 11.32
CA ALA A 653 5.85 -22.63 10.71
C ALA A 653 6.02 -23.87 9.79
N HIS A 654 7.17 -24.01 9.12
CA HIS A 654 7.47 -25.13 8.22
C HIS A 654 8.01 -26.37 8.93
N GLU A 655 8.24 -26.30 10.25
CA GLU A 655 8.68 -27.46 11.06
C GLU A 655 7.49 -28.31 11.50
N SER A 656 7.75 -29.51 12.00
CA SER A 656 6.73 -30.36 12.60
C SER A 656 6.37 -29.81 13.98
N LEU A 657 5.30 -29.02 14.02
CA LEU A 657 4.80 -28.41 15.25
C LEU A 657 4.11 -29.45 16.12
N SER A 658 4.51 -29.59 17.40
CA SER A 658 3.96 -30.61 18.31
C SER A 658 3.69 -30.09 19.73
N GLU A 659 4.27 -28.98 20.11
CA GLU A 659 4.23 -28.44 21.46
C GLU A 659 4.05 -26.92 21.40
N TYR A 660 3.54 -26.34 22.49
CA TYR A 660 3.45 -24.90 22.67
C TYR A 660 3.51 -24.51 24.14
N ASP A 661 3.93 -23.27 24.42
CA ASP A 661 3.98 -22.67 25.74
C ASP A 661 2.59 -22.21 26.17
N THR A 662 1.98 -22.97 27.05
CA THR A 662 0.61 -22.73 27.54
C THR A 662 0.47 -21.39 28.26
N GLU A 663 1.43 -20.98 29.09
CA GLU A 663 1.35 -19.73 29.87
C GLU A 663 1.53 -18.50 28.98
N PHE A 664 2.39 -18.60 27.97
CA PHE A 664 2.54 -17.57 26.96
C PHE A 664 1.23 -17.30 26.20
N TYR A 665 0.60 -18.37 25.65
CA TYR A 665 -0.64 -18.22 24.89
C TYR A 665 -1.84 -17.89 25.78
N ARG A 666 -1.85 -18.36 27.02
CA ARG A 666 -2.82 -17.92 28.01
C ARG A 666 -2.76 -16.41 28.24
N THR A 667 -1.57 -15.83 28.29
CA THR A 667 -1.40 -14.37 28.43
C THR A 667 -1.99 -13.62 27.24
N LEU A 668 -1.83 -14.14 26.00
CA LEU A 668 -2.46 -13.55 24.82
C LEU A 668 -3.99 -13.66 24.84
N ALA A 669 -4.53 -14.82 25.25
CA ALA A 669 -5.97 -15.02 25.41
C ALA A 669 -6.57 -14.08 26.46
N LEU A 670 -5.88 -13.88 27.59
CA LEU A 670 -6.32 -12.94 28.64
C LEU A 670 -6.33 -11.49 28.14
N ARG A 671 -5.33 -11.08 27.33
CA ARG A 671 -5.29 -9.74 26.71
C ARG A 671 -6.47 -9.54 25.75
N ALA A 672 -6.76 -10.55 24.93
CA ALA A 672 -7.91 -10.51 24.01
C ALA A 672 -9.25 -10.40 24.80
N GLY A 673 -9.38 -11.13 25.90
CA GLY A 673 -10.54 -11.03 26.80
C GLY A 673 -10.64 -9.67 27.50
N GLU A 674 -9.52 -9.09 27.91
CA GLU A 674 -9.46 -7.75 28.52
C GLU A 674 -10.00 -6.67 27.58
N SER A 675 -9.66 -6.72 26.30
CA SER A 675 -10.18 -5.75 25.31
C SER A 675 -11.71 -5.81 25.15
N VAL A 676 -12.34 -6.94 25.44
CA VAL A 676 -13.82 -7.09 25.42
C VAL A 676 -14.46 -6.69 26.75
N LEU A 677 -13.83 -7.01 27.88
CA LEU A 677 -14.41 -6.84 29.21
C LEU A 677 -14.22 -5.44 29.80
N ARG A 678 -13.07 -4.81 29.54
CA ARG A 678 -12.73 -3.54 30.14
C ARG A 678 -13.69 -2.39 29.77
N PRO A 679 -14.17 -2.26 28.50
CA PRO A 679 -15.18 -1.25 28.17
C PRO A 679 -16.50 -1.42 28.95
N LEU A 680 -16.76 -2.62 29.50
CA LEU A 680 -17.94 -2.94 30.30
C LEU A 680 -17.72 -2.70 31.81
N GLY A 681 -16.59 -2.06 32.19
CA GLY A 681 -16.24 -1.75 33.56
C GLY A 681 -15.57 -2.86 34.33
N TRP A 682 -15.15 -3.96 33.68
CA TRP A 682 -14.42 -5.07 34.31
C TRP A 682 -12.91 -4.91 34.08
N ASP A 683 -12.18 -4.60 35.15
CA ASP A 683 -10.73 -4.52 35.11
C ASP A 683 -10.04 -5.90 35.23
N GLN A 684 -8.71 -5.89 35.10
CA GLN A 684 -7.89 -7.10 35.19
C GLN A 684 -8.05 -7.82 36.54
N THR A 685 -8.37 -7.09 37.61
CA THR A 685 -8.58 -7.64 38.94
C THR A 685 -9.92 -8.39 39.03
N ASP A 686 -10.98 -7.84 38.43
CA ASP A 686 -12.33 -8.37 38.46
C ASP A 686 -12.42 -9.69 37.71
N TYR A 687 -11.99 -9.78 36.48
CA TYR A 687 -12.05 -11.03 35.73
C TYR A 687 -11.06 -12.08 36.27
N ARG A 688 -9.89 -11.71 36.78
CA ARG A 688 -8.98 -12.65 37.44
C ARG A 688 -9.56 -13.19 38.75
N ARG A 689 -10.29 -12.37 39.51
CA ARG A 689 -11.00 -12.80 40.72
C ARG A 689 -12.11 -13.77 40.34
N TYR A 690 -12.89 -13.45 39.30
CA TYR A 690 -13.95 -14.32 38.80
C TYR A 690 -13.40 -15.67 38.34
N LEU A 691 -12.34 -15.70 37.53
CA LEU A 691 -11.68 -16.91 37.05
C LEU A 691 -11.13 -17.78 38.20
N ARG A 692 -10.60 -17.18 39.28
CA ARG A 692 -10.14 -17.88 40.47
C ARG A 692 -11.32 -18.42 41.34
N GLY A 693 -12.39 -17.67 41.43
CA GLY A 693 -13.58 -18.01 42.17
C GLY A 693 -14.35 -19.19 41.58
N THR A 694 -14.44 -19.28 40.26
CA THR A 694 -15.05 -20.42 39.55
C THR A 694 -14.27 -21.70 39.76
N THR A 695 -12.97 -21.64 39.93
CA THR A 695 -12.14 -22.82 40.23
C THR A 695 -12.40 -23.35 41.67
N THR A 696 -12.75 -22.47 42.61
CA THR A 696 -13.03 -22.83 44.00
C THR A 696 -14.45 -23.37 44.21
N LEU A 697 -15.44 -22.85 43.48
CA LEU A 697 -16.85 -23.30 43.56
C LEU A 697 -17.07 -24.70 42.97
N SER A 698 -16.24 -25.15 42.03
CA SER A 698 -16.32 -26.50 41.49
C SER A 698 -15.89 -27.60 42.48
N LEU A 699 -15.21 -27.25 43.57
CA LEU A 699 -14.77 -28.19 44.64
C LEU A 699 -15.69 -28.21 45.85
N GLU A 700 -16.47 -27.16 46.12
CA GLU A 700 -17.39 -27.11 47.26
C GLU A 700 -18.81 -27.64 46.97
N GLY A 701 -19.15 -27.87 45.70
CA GLY A 701 -20.45 -28.43 45.30
C GLY A 701 -20.57 -29.95 45.35
N PHE A 702 -19.55 -30.66 45.85
CA PHE A 702 -19.52 -32.13 46.01
C PHE A 702 -19.14 -32.55 47.45
N GLN A 703 -19.83 -32.01 48.46
CA GLN A 703 -19.89 -32.62 49.77
C GLN A 703 -21.34 -32.85 50.20
#